data_c00d778529022ca6b6b54fff29877008
#
_entry.id   c00d778529022ca6b6b54fff29877008
#
_cell.length_a   1.000
_cell.length_b   1.000
_cell.length_c   1.000
_cell.angle_alpha   90.00
_cell.angle_beta   90.00
_cell.angle_gamma   90.00
#
_symmetry.space_group_name_H-M   'P 1'
#
loop_
_entity.id
_entity.type
_entity.pdbx_description
1 polymer ?
#
loop_
_entity_poly.entity_id
_entity_poly.type
_entity_poly.pdbx_seq_one_letter_code
_entity_poly.pdbx_strand_id
1 'polypeptide(L)'
;MASTSIRCRAPSPPTSRRCPSRRAFRRSPCSWRATSFPSASLAKRLRFESSRRSRSRAIEQRYSKDHILELYLNQINLGNGSYGVETASERYFGKSVKDLNIAEAATLAALPKSPTRYNPKRNPEQSLQRRNTIIELLRDAGKISDADANLARAYPLRLATKDQSGEVAPYFIEYVRQLLDDKFGTQLYEQGLKVYTTLDIDLELAAERSLERQLRRIEAGQYGTYRHTSYEYYANKLSGNSDDESEANPNSPYLQGSFVAMDPRTGAIRAMVGGRDFDDNKFNRATQALRQPGSTFKPIVYADAIQNGRPMSYLLDGSALEVPMDNRTVWRPQNFEGTYMGKVPMRQALYQSINIPTIRLGLELGTQSVIDMGRKFGLSTPIPPYPSIFIGAAEVYPIEMVAAYSAFATLGQRSTPQAIVRVENNKGEVLWQPEASRVPVMSTEESWLMVSALKDVVHRGTAAGSVGAVFSKPAGGKTGTTNDGTDVWFIGFTSDLVAGVWMGFDKPQKIQAGAQGGRLAAPAWAAFMNEVYRRKPSPPDWPMPMNIVTRQIDVSTNMLATPYCPASVVGNEFYIPGTDPMFPCDVHTQYGIYPDTGLGATYQPRPMDTSMTGGRIYMPTPQPGTGRDSLRRDSAQRARDSMIWVIPKRDTSRAIGRVLTPLDSARRVRPDTGVKRPRPDTIRVKPDTVKVKPDTGKVRPDTGRKTGYPSLLPLTE
;
A
#
# COMPACT_ATOMS: atom_id res chain seq x y z
N MET A 1 36.70 8.54 -46.21
CA MET A 1 36.20 8.29 -47.58
C MET A 1 36.07 6.81 -47.79
N ALA A 2 34.87 6.32 -47.86
CA ALA A 2 34.38 5.13 -48.57
C ALA A 2 33.05 4.69 -47.94
N SER A 3 31.97 5.11 -48.57
CA SER A 3 30.63 4.64 -48.32
C SER A 3 30.45 3.26 -48.88
N THR A 4 30.10 2.27 -48.06
CA THR A 4 29.68 0.97 -48.55
C THR A 4 28.25 0.73 -48.06
N SER A 5 27.32 0.82 -49.01
CA SER A 5 25.93 0.46 -48.87
C SER A 5 25.77 -1.05 -48.83
N ILE A 6 25.29 -1.59 -47.73
CA ILE A 6 24.89 -2.99 -47.64
C ILE A 6 23.39 -3.08 -47.94
N ARG A 7 23.06 -3.64 -49.13
CA ARG A 7 21.71 -4.08 -49.49
C ARG A 7 21.48 -5.44 -48.86
N CYS A 8 20.49 -5.55 -48.01
CA CYS A 8 19.93 -6.83 -47.57
C CYS A 8 19.04 -7.41 -48.70
N ARG A 9 19.49 -8.54 -49.27
CA ARG A 9 18.71 -9.39 -50.17
C ARG A 9 17.80 -10.30 -49.31
N ALA A 10 16.52 -10.37 -49.66
CA ALA A 10 15.60 -11.35 -49.11
C ALA A 10 15.87 -12.75 -49.75
N PRO A 11 15.75 -13.84 -48.99
CA PRO A 11 15.79 -15.17 -49.54
C PRO A 11 14.43 -15.58 -50.08
N SER A 12 14.45 -16.24 -51.29
CA SER A 12 13.34 -16.83 -52.02
C SER A 12 12.81 -18.11 -51.36
N PRO A 13 11.56 -18.51 -51.59
CA PRO A 13 10.97 -19.70 -50.97
C PRO A 13 11.37 -20.99 -51.71
N PRO A 14 11.51 -22.13 -51.04
CA PRO A 14 11.76 -23.41 -51.68
C PRO A 14 10.48 -24.05 -52.21
N THR A 15 10.64 -24.64 -53.41
CA THR A 15 9.68 -25.38 -54.23
C THR A 15 9.26 -26.73 -53.64
N SER A 16 8.00 -27.01 -53.82
CA SER A 16 7.24 -28.28 -53.96
C SER A 16 7.97 -29.61 -53.68
N ARG A 17 7.40 -30.45 -52.80
CA ARG A 17 7.29 -31.91 -53.02
C ARG A 17 5.98 -32.50 -52.46
N ARG A 18 5.33 -33.16 -53.38
CA ARG A 18 4.26 -34.16 -53.45
C ARG A 18 3.75 -34.83 -52.18
N CYS A 19 2.42 -34.93 -52.13
CA CYS A 19 1.63 -35.90 -51.38
C CYS A 19 1.72 -37.34 -51.92
N PRO A 20 1.38 -38.34 -51.09
CA PRO A 20 0.50 -39.42 -51.59
C PRO A 20 -0.70 -39.72 -50.69
N SER A 21 -1.81 -39.86 -51.42
CA SER A 21 -2.99 -40.76 -51.39
C SER A 21 -3.77 -41.04 -50.12
N ARG A 22 -5.00 -40.57 -50.19
CA ARG A 22 -6.34 -41.18 -50.04
C ARG A 22 -6.52 -42.36 -49.07
N ARG A 23 -7.43 -42.14 -48.09
CA ARG A 23 -8.63 -42.99 -47.90
C ARG A 23 -9.77 -42.20 -47.31
N ALA A 24 -10.97 -42.48 -47.83
CA ALA A 24 -12.24 -41.82 -47.63
C ALA A 24 -12.86 -42.08 -46.26
N PHE A 25 -13.56 -41.09 -45.70
CA PHE A 25 -14.81 -41.30 -44.99
C PHE A 25 -15.74 -40.09 -45.06
N ARG A 26 -17.00 -40.37 -45.18
CA ARG A 26 -18.26 -39.72 -45.51
C ARG A 26 -18.54 -38.33 -44.96
N ARG A 27 -19.27 -37.60 -45.75
CA ARG A 27 -20.00 -36.35 -45.71
C ARG A 27 -20.70 -35.98 -44.39
N SER A 28 -20.51 -34.73 -43.97
CA SER A 28 -21.53 -33.86 -43.37
C SER A 28 -21.15 -32.38 -43.67
N PRO A 29 -22.10 -31.48 -43.95
CA PRO A 29 -21.83 -30.13 -44.40
C PRO A 29 -21.53 -29.24 -43.18
N CYS A 30 -20.27 -28.83 -43.01
CA CYS A 30 -19.92 -27.74 -42.09
C CYS A 30 -20.02 -26.41 -42.82
N SER A 31 -20.97 -25.63 -42.38
CA SER A 31 -21.12 -24.21 -42.71
C SER A 31 -19.85 -23.45 -42.36
N TRP A 32 -19.20 -22.87 -43.35
CA TRP A 32 -18.14 -21.90 -43.19
C TRP A 32 -18.71 -20.61 -42.56
N ARG A 33 -18.53 -20.44 -41.26
CA ARG A 33 -18.57 -19.11 -40.65
C ARG A 33 -17.20 -18.47 -40.84
N ALA A 34 -17.16 -17.45 -41.66
CA ALA A 34 -16.03 -16.53 -41.76
C ALA A 34 -15.81 -15.87 -40.38
N THR A 35 -14.81 -16.30 -39.66
CA THR A 35 -14.33 -15.57 -38.49
C THR A 35 -13.59 -14.34 -39.01
N SER A 36 -14.24 -13.20 -38.90
CA SER A 36 -13.65 -11.89 -39.10
C SER A 36 -12.52 -11.69 -38.09
N PHE A 37 -11.28 -11.72 -38.56
CA PHE A 37 -10.11 -11.28 -37.80
C PHE A 37 -10.30 -9.80 -37.43
N PRO A 38 -9.96 -9.38 -36.19
CA PRO A 38 -10.11 -8.00 -35.77
C PRO A 38 -9.08 -7.12 -36.49
N SER A 39 -9.51 -6.43 -37.53
CA SER A 39 -8.73 -5.43 -38.26
C SER A 39 -8.22 -4.26 -37.41
N ALA A 40 -8.77 -4.11 -36.19
CA ALA A 40 -8.38 -3.06 -35.25
C ALA A 40 -7.00 -3.25 -34.62
N SER A 41 -6.52 -4.49 -34.45
CA SER A 41 -5.19 -4.75 -33.86
C SER A 41 -4.06 -4.49 -34.87
N LEU A 42 -4.28 -4.89 -36.12
CA LEU A 42 -3.32 -4.66 -37.19
C LEU A 42 -3.18 -3.16 -37.52
N ALA A 43 -4.31 -2.44 -37.55
CA ALA A 43 -4.31 -0.99 -37.77
C ALA A 43 -3.64 -0.21 -36.63
N LYS A 44 -3.80 -0.64 -35.37
CA LYS A 44 -3.06 -0.07 -34.21
C LYS A 44 -1.56 -0.36 -34.31
N ARG A 45 -1.18 -1.58 -34.70
CA ARG A 45 0.23 -1.98 -34.85
C ARG A 45 0.91 -1.20 -36.00
N LEU A 46 0.23 -1.05 -37.14
CA LEU A 46 0.74 -0.28 -38.28
C LEU A 46 0.82 1.23 -37.98
N ARG A 47 -0.13 1.80 -37.24
CA ARG A 47 -0.05 3.20 -36.77
C ARG A 47 1.10 3.40 -35.76
N PHE A 48 1.34 2.44 -34.88
CA PHE A 48 2.45 2.49 -33.94
C PHE A 48 3.79 2.42 -34.65
N GLU A 49 3.96 1.50 -35.62
CA GLU A 49 5.18 1.39 -36.42
C GLU A 49 5.41 2.63 -37.31
N SER A 50 4.38 3.19 -37.93
CA SER A 50 4.52 4.42 -38.72
C SER A 50 4.90 5.61 -37.86
N SER A 51 4.36 5.73 -36.65
CA SER A 51 4.73 6.79 -35.70
C SER A 51 6.19 6.66 -35.20
N ARG A 52 6.68 5.42 -34.98
CA ARG A 52 8.08 5.19 -34.63
C ARG A 52 9.02 5.59 -35.77
N ARG A 53 8.70 5.20 -37.02
CA ARG A 53 9.52 5.59 -38.19
C ARG A 53 9.54 7.10 -38.42
N SER A 54 8.41 7.80 -38.19
CA SER A 54 8.34 9.25 -38.31
C SER A 54 9.20 9.94 -37.23
N ARG A 55 9.14 9.46 -35.99
CA ARG A 55 9.96 9.98 -34.89
C ARG A 55 11.46 9.73 -35.11
N SER A 56 11.84 8.52 -35.56
CA SER A 56 13.25 8.22 -35.88
C SER A 56 13.79 9.15 -36.97
N ARG A 57 13.01 9.40 -38.04
CA ARG A 57 13.42 10.35 -39.10
C ARG A 57 13.54 11.79 -38.58
N ALA A 58 12.64 12.22 -37.70
CA ALA A 58 12.71 13.56 -37.12
C ALA A 58 13.97 13.74 -36.23
N ILE A 59 14.35 12.69 -35.49
CA ILE A 59 15.57 12.68 -34.68
C ILE A 59 16.81 12.70 -35.56
N GLU A 60 16.88 11.86 -36.61
CA GLU A 60 18.01 11.81 -37.56
C GLU A 60 18.16 13.09 -38.40
N GLN A 61 17.06 13.84 -38.60
CA GLN A 61 17.13 15.15 -39.25
C GLN A 61 17.68 16.27 -38.34
N ARG A 62 17.49 16.12 -37.01
CA ARG A 62 17.85 17.15 -36.04
C ARG A 62 19.25 16.92 -35.40
N TYR A 63 19.67 15.67 -35.29
CA TYR A 63 20.92 15.30 -34.60
C TYR A 63 21.79 14.44 -35.50
N SER A 64 23.11 14.59 -35.35
CA SER A 64 24.08 13.69 -35.97
C SER A 64 23.96 12.27 -35.42
N LYS A 65 24.41 11.27 -36.18
CA LYS A 65 24.37 9.87 -35.70
C LYS A 65 25.23 9.67 -34.44
N ASP A 66 26.35 10.37 -34.35
CA ASP A 66 27.24 10.30 -33.19
C ASP A 66 26.55 10.90 -31.95
N HIS A 67 25.84 12.01 -32.11
CA HIS A 67 25.10 12.59 -30.99
C HIS A 67 23.89 11.73 -30.56
N ILE A 68 23.20 11.07 -31.52
CA ILE A 68 22.15 10.08 -31.20
C ILE A 68 22.73 8.90 -30.43
N LEU A 69 23.91 8.41 -30.83
CA LEU A 69 24.58 7.31 -30.15
C LEU A 69 25.03 7.73 -28.73
N GLU A 70 25.57 8.92 -28.58
CA GLU A 70 25.95 9.51 -27.29
C GLU A 70 24.75 9.55 -26.34
N LEU A 71 23.62 10.13 -26.79
CA LEU A 71 22.37 10.17 -26.01
C LEU A 71 21.88 8.76 -25.63
N TYR A 72 21.95 7.81 -26.57
CA TYR A 72 21.57 6.42 -26.33
C TYR A 72 22.46 5.78 -25.26
N LEU A 73 23.78 5.92 -25.39
CA LEU A 73 24.73 5.32 -24.45
C LEU A 73 24.64 5.95 -23.05
N ASN A 74 24.25 7.21 -22.96
CA ASN A 74 24.06 7.91 -21.69
C ASN A 74 22.74 7.58 -20.98
N GLN A 75 21.74 7.02 -21.71
CA GLN A 75 20.41 6.79 -21.14
C GLN A 75 20.00 5.33 -21.06
N ILE A 76 20.71 4.43 -21.76
CA ILE A 76 20.29 3.03 -21.81
C ILE A 76 20.38 2.36 -20.44
N ASN A 77 19.34 1.59 -20.09
CA ASN A 77 19.35 0.76 -18.88
C ASN A 77 20.26 -0.46 -19.07
N LEU A 78 21.27 -0.56 -18.24
CA LEU A 78 22.27 -1.63 -18.24
C LEU A 78 22.13 -2.57 -17.03
N GLY A 79 20.98 -2.54 -16.36
CA GLY A 79 20.69 -3.38 -15.19
C GLY A 79 21.33 -2.86 -13.91
N ASN A 80 20.96 -3.46 -12.79
CA ASN A 80 21.45 -3.08 -11.47
C ASN A 80 21.31 -1.56 -11.22
N GLY A 81 20.24 -0.94 -11.76
CA GLY A 81 19.96 0.49 -11.68
C GLY A 81 20.93 1.40 -12.44
N SER A 82 21.76 0.86 -13.32
CA SER A 82 22.70 1.66 -14.10
C SER A 82 22.05 2.17 -15.38
N TYR A 83 21.86 3.47 -15.45
CA TYR A 83 21.47 4.18 -16.66
C TYR A 83 22.72 4.88 -17.24
N GLY A 84 23.05 4.54 -18.48
CA GLY A 84 24.26 5.00 -19.15
C GLY A 84 25.50 4.13 -18.88
N VAL A 85 26.42 4.16 -19.86
CA VAL A 85 27.60 3.28 -19.88
C VAL A 85 28.64 3.67 -18.83
N GLU A 86 28.78 4.96 -18.49
CA GLU A 86 29.71 5.41 -17.45
C GLU A 86 29.30 4.87 -16.08
N THR A 87 28.05 5.11 -15.68
CA THR A 87 27.49 4.60 -14.42
C THR A 87 27.58 3.05 -14.34
N ALA A 88 27.33 2.36 -15.46
CA ALA A 88 27.44 0.92 -15.51
C ALA A 88 28.90 0.45 -15.38
N SER A 89 29.86 1.16 -16.01
CA SER A 89 31.29 0.86 -15.89
C SER A 89 31.77 0.97 -14.45
N GLU A 90 31.48 2.10 -13.81
CA GLU A 90 31.82 2.33 -12.40
C GLU A 90 31.20 1.27 -11.47
N ARG A 91 29.92 0.94 -11.71
CA ARG A 91 29.16 0.02 -10.87
C ARG A 91 29.59 -1.45 -11.03
N TYR A 92 29.86 -1.90 -12.25
CA TYR A 92 30.26 -3.28 -12.48
C TYR A 92 31.74 -3.50 -12.34
N PHE A 93 32.57 -2.53 -12.73
CA PHE A 93 34.03 -2.69 -12.81
C PHE A 93 34.82 -1.72 -11.92
N GLY A 94 34.18 -0.71 -11.32
CA GLY A 94 34.81 0.25 -10.40
C GLY A 94 35.74 1.23 -11.10
N LYS A 95 35.53 1.50 -12.41
CA LYS A 95 36.37 2.39 -13.24
C LYS A 95 35.57 3.09 -14.34
N SER A 96 36.12 4.20 -14.85
CA SER A 96 35.50 4.94 -15.94
C SER A 96 35.36 4.06 -17.21
N VAL A 97 34.34 4.35 -18.03
CA VAL A 97 34.12 3.67 -19.32
C VAL A 97 35.32 3.78 -20.25
N LYS A 98 36.14 4.84 -20.11
CA LYS A 98 37.36 5.05 -20.90
C LYS A 98 38.46 4.01 -20.63
N ASP A 99 38.44 3.42 -19.43
CA ASP A 99 39.46 2.48 -18.96
C ASP A 99 39.03 1.02 -19.13
N LEU A 100 37.87 0.80 -19.78
CA LEU A 100 37.40 -0.56 -20.06
C LEU A 100 38.21 -1.27 -21.10
N ASN A 101 38.55 -2.53 -20.83
CA ASN A 101 39.09 -3.44 -21.86
C ASN A 101 37.96 -4.02 -22.72
N ILE A 102 38.34 -4.72 -23.81
CA ILE A 102 37.38 -5.32 -24.76
C ILE A 102 36.44 -6.30 -24.10
N ALA A 103 36.90 -7.09 -23.13
CA ALA A 103 36.04 -8.05 -22.42
C ALA A 103 35.00 -7.38 -21.57
N GLU A 104 35.34 -6.31 -20.85
CA GLU A 104 34.47 -5.53 -20.02
C GLU A 104 33.44 -4.71 -20.83
N ALA A 105 33.94 -4.08 -21.92
CA ALA A 105 33.06 -3.37 -22.86
C ALA A 105 32.04 -4.32 -23.52
N ALA A 106 32.48 -5.53 -23.93
CA ALA A 106 31.58 -6.57 -24.45
C ALA A 106 30.56 -7.07 -23.39
N THR A 107 30.96 -7.08 -22.13
CA THR A 107 30.04 -7.41 -21.02
C THR A 107 28.94 -6.35 -20.87
N LEU A 108 29.28 -5.05 -20.91
CA LEU A 108 28.27 -3.97 -20.92
C LEU A 108 27.40 -4.05 -22.17
N ALA A 109 27.93 -4.33 -23.34
CA ALA A 109 27.20 -4.48 -24.59
C ALA A 109 26.26 -5.71 -24.59
N ALA A 110 26.41 -6.64 -23.67
CA ALA A 110 25.51 -7.78 -23.49
C ALA A 110 24.19 -7.38 -22.81
N LEU A 111 24.23 -6.37 -21.94
CA LEU A 111 23.14 -5.99 -21.03
C LEU A 111 21.88 -5.42 -21.73
N PRO A 112 21.96 -4.59 -22.79
CA PRO A 112 20.78 -4.04 -23.46
C PRO A 112 19.79 -5.09 -23.97
N LYS A 113 20.25 -6.29 -24.30
CA LYS A 113 19.38 -7.38 -24.76
C LYS A 113 18.45 -7.87 -23.64
N SER A 114 18.99 -8.05 -22.45
CA SER A 114 18.24 -8.43 -21.23
C SER A 114 19.08 -8.08 -20.00
N PRO A 115 18.89 -6.90 -19.40
CA PRO A 115 19.72 -6.43 -18.29
C PRO A 115 19.67 -7.35 -17.06
N THR A 116 18.55 -7.99 -16.80
CA THR A 116 18.40 -8.93 -15.67
C THR A 116 19.11 -10.25 -15.94
N ARG A 117 18.92 -10.84 -17.14
CA ARG A 117 19.47 -12.15 -17.50
C ARG A 117 20.98 -12.14 -17.64
N TYR A 118 21.53 -11.09 -18.26
CA TYR A 118 22.98 -10.98 -18.51
C TYR A 118 23.72 -10.16 -17.45
N ASN A 119 23.07 -9.90 -16.30
CA ASN A 119 23.68 -9.21 -15.17
C ASN A 119 24.90 -9.99 -14.65
N PRO A 120 26.12 -9.44 -14.75
CA PRO A 120 27.32 -10.17 -14.38
C PRO A 120 27.45 -10.45 -12.87
N LYS A 121 26.78 -9.66 -12.01
CA LYS A 121 26.74 -9.88 -10.56
C LYS A 121 25.77 -11.00 -10.17
N ARG A 122 24.63 -11.13 -10.89
CA ARG A 122 23.58 -12.12 -10.59
C ARG A 122 23.77 -13.43 -11.35
N ASN A 123 24.13 -13.35 -12.63
CA ASN A 123 24.22 -14.47 -13.55
C ASN A 123 25.58 -14.49 -14.29
N PRO A 124 26.71 -14.72 -13.60
CA PRO A 124 28.06 -14.60 -14.17
C PRO A 124 28.28 -15.50 -15.37
N GLU A 125 27.77 -16.71 -15.34
CA GLU A 125 27.94 -17.67 -16.45
C GLU A 125 27.24 -17.24 -17.74
N GLN A 126 25.99 -16.80 -17.63
CA GLN A 126 25.20 -16.32 -18.77
C GLN A 126 25.77 -15.00 -19.31
N SER A 127 26.27 -14.15 -18.45
CA SER A 127 27.00 -12.94 -18.83
C SER A 127 28.26 -13.26 -19.62
N LEU A 128 29.06 -14.21 -19.16
CA LEU A 128 30.24 -14.68 -19.84
C LEU A 128 29.93 -15.29 -21.23
N GLN A 129 28.92 -16.13 -21.33
CA GLN A 129 28.51 -16.72 -22.62
C GLN A 129 28.09 -15.63 -23.61
N ARG A 130 27.27 -14.66 -23.16
CA ARG A 130 26.83 -13.56 -24.04
C ARG A 130 27.99 -12.63 -24.41
N ARG A 131 28.88 -12.31 -23.46
CA ARG A 131 30.12 -11.57 -23.70
C ARG A 131 30.94 -12.20 -24.81
N ASN A 132 31.19 -13.50 -24.70
CA ASN A 132 32.01 -14.23 -25.66
C ASN A 132 31.36 -14.23 -27.06
N THR A 133 30.03 -14.37 -27.15
CA THR A 133 29.28 -14.19 -28.42
C THR A 133 29.53 -12.82 -29.05
N ILE A 134 29.54 -11.75 -28.23
CA ILE A 134 29.75 -10.38 -28.71
C ILE A 134 31.22 -10.21 -29.20
N ILE A 135 32.18 -10.78 -28.48
CA ILE A 135 33.58 -10.75 -28.87
C ILE A 135 33.77 -11.45 -30.24
N GLU A 136 33.12 -12.59 -30.47
CA GLU A 136 33.12 -13.26 -31.75
C GLU A 136 32.51 -12.40 -32.87
N LEU A 137 31.39 -11.77 -32.62
CA LEU A 137 30.75 -10.86 -33.58
C LEU A 137 31.65 -9.66 -33.92
N LEU A 138 32.40 -9.12 -32.97
CA LEU A 138 33.35 -8.03 -33.21
C LEU A 138 34.55 -8.51 -34.07
N ARG A 139 35.05 -9.71 -33.82
CA ARG A 139 36.09 -10.36 -34.64
C ARG A 139 35.61 -10.59 -36.08
N ASP A 140 34.43 -11.23 -36.23
CA ASP A 140 33.86 -11.53 -37.54
C ASP A 140 33.51 -10.25 -38.34
N ALA A 141 33.24 -9.17 -37.67
CA ALA A 141 33.05 -7.84 -38.26
C ALA A 141 34.40 -7.11 -38.57
N GLY A 142 35.54 -7.72 -38.29
CA GLY A 142 36.86 -7.14 -38.50
C GLY A 142 37.15 -5.93 -37.60
N LYS A 143 36.51 -5.81 -36.44
CA LYS A 143 36.68 -4.70 -35.50
C LYS A 143 37.79 -4.94 -34.48
N ILE A 144 38.13 -6.18 -34.25
CA ILE A 144 39.22 -6.62 -33.37
C ILE A 144 40.00 -7.74 -34.07
N SER A 145 41.26 -7.90 -33.71
CA SER A 145 42.10 -8.98 -34.23
C SER A 145 41.76 -10.34 -33.59
N ASP A 146 42.17 -11.46 -34.22
CA ASP A 146 42.01 -12.79 -33.61
C ASP A 146 42.76 -12.90 -32.28
N ALA A 147 43.92 -12.25 -32.16
CA ALA A 147 44.71 -12.21 -30.93
C ALA A 147 43.94 -11.49 -29.81
N ASP A 148 43.38 -10.33 -30.11
CA ASP A 148 42.58 -9.55 -29.14
C ASP A 148 41.31 -10.30 -28.73
N ALA A 149 40.65 -10.98 -29.68
CA ALA A 149 39.46 -11.78 -29.39
C ALA A 149 39.79 -12.96 -28.46
N ASN A 150 40.90 -13.64 -28.67
CA ASN A 150 41.34 -14.73 -27.80
C ASN A 150 41.72 -14.22 -26.40
N LEU A 151 42.44 -13.10 -26.31
CA LEU A 151 42.78 -12.46 -25.04
C LEU A 151 41.51 -12.02 -24.26
N ALA A 152 40.58 -11.38 -24.95
CA ALA A 152 39.33 -10.92 -24.33
C ALA A 152 38.45 -12.08 -23.86
N ARG A 153 38.40 -13.21 -24.58
CA ARG A 153 37.65 -14.41 -24.12
C ARG A 153 38.30 -15.05 -22.90
N ALA A 154 39.62 -15.09 -22.84
CA ALA A 154 40.36 -15.62 -21.71
C ALA A 154 40.31 -14.70 -20.47
N TYR A 155 39.97 -13.44 -20.66
CA TYR A 155 39.94 -12.48 -19.56
C TYR A 155 38.86 -12.85 -18.52
N PRO A 156 39.23 -13.01 -17.22
CA PRO A 156 38.28 -13.37 -16.19
C PRO A 156 37.27 -12.23 -15.93
N LEU A 157 36.06 -12.58 -15.53
CA LEU A 157 35.07 -11.62 -15.12
C LEU A 157 35.45 -11.02 -13.74
N ARG A 158 36.14 -9.89 -13.77
CA ARG A 158 36.54 -9.16 -12.56
C ARG A 158 35.52 -8.06 -12.28
N LEU A 159 34.65 -8.30 -11.31
CA LEU A 159 33.67 -7.30 -10.88
C LEU A 159 34.21 -6.53 -9.69
N ALA A 160 33.78 -5.27 -9.55
CA ALA A 160 34.08 -4.46 -8.38
C ALA A 160 33.59 -5.17 -7.12
N THR A 161 34.51 -5.41 -6.18
CA THR A 161 34.25 -6.11 -4.91
C THR A 161 33.55 -5.23 -3.87
N LYS A 162 33.59 -3.92 -4.07
CA LYS A 162 32.85 -2.97 -3.26
C LYS A 162 31.51 -2.68 -3.90
N ASP A 163 30.45 -3.14 -3.28
CA ASP A 163 29.07 -2.64 -3.52
C ASP A 163 28.97 -1.18 -3.05
N GLN A 164 29.75 -0.28 -3.65
CA GLN A 164 29.66 1.16 -3.38
C GLN A 164 28.57 1.83 -4.21
N SER A 165 27.81 1.05 -5.00
CA SER A 165 26.69 1.60 -5.75
C SER A 165 25.64 0.56 -6.12
N GLY A 166 25.22 -0.29 -5.16
CA GLY A 166 23.84 -0.75 -5.21
C GLY A 166 22.97 0.53 -5.27
N GLU A 167 22.01 0.61 -6.17
CA GLU A 167 21.07 1.74 -6.10
C GLU A 167 20.53 1.83 -4.69
N VAL A 168 21.02 2.80 -3.94
CA VAL A 168 20.47 3.09 -2.63
C VAL A 168 19.08 3.65 -2.88
N ALA A 169 18.04 3.01 -2.33
CA ALA A 169 16.68 3.48 -2.42
C ALA A 169 16.10 3.63 -3.85
N PRO A 170 16.13 2.59 -4.70
CA PRO A 170 15.74 2.72 -6.10
C PRO A 170 14.28 3.16 -6.28
N TYR A 171 13.36 2.74 -5.40
CA TYR A 171 11.97 3.19 -5.41
C TYR A 171 11.84 4.68 -5.07
N PHE A 172 12.63 5.18 -4.12
CA PHE A 172 12.65 6.59 -3.77
C PHE A 172 13.24 7.44 -4.90
N ILE A 173 14.35 7.01 -5.50
CA ILE A 173 15.00 7.70 -6.62
C ILE A 173 14.05 7.79 -7.82
N GLU A 174 13.36 6.69 -8.16
CA GLU A 174 12.37 6.69 -9.24
C GLU A 174 11.18 7.62 -8.94
N TYR A 175 10.73 7.64 -7.69
CA TYR A 175 9.69 8.59 -7.25
C TYR A 175 10.14 10.04 -7.40
N VAL A 176 11.36 10.38 -6.96
CA VAL A 176 11.96 11.71 -7.15
C VAL A 176 12.09 12.04 -8.63
N ARG A 177 12.54 11.09 -9.48
CA ARG A 177 12.66 11.27 -10.93
C ARG A 177 11.31 11.62 -11.55
N GLN A 178 10.23 10.93 -11.17
CA GLN A 178 8.88 11.23 -11.67
C GLN A 178 8.41 12.64 -11.29
N LEU A 179 8.63 13.07 -10.04
CA LEU A 179 8.31 14.43 -9.59
C LEU A 179 9.08 15.50 -10.37
N LEU A 180 10.33 15.22 -10.71
CA LEU A 180 11.18 16.15 -11.48
C LEU A 180 10.81 16.13 -12.97
N ASP A 181 10.44 14.99 -13.52
CA ASP A 181 10.00 14.84 -14.91
C ASP A 181 8.72 15.64 -15.16
N ASP A 182 7.76 15.57 -14.23
CA ASP A 182 6.54 16.38 -14.28
C ASP A 182 6.82 17.89 -14.22
N LYS A 183 7.87 18.32 -13.49
CA LYS A 183 8.19 19.74 -13.29
C LYS A 183 9.12 20.32 -14.32
N PHE A 184 10.16 19.60 -14.70
CA PHE A 184 11.25 20.07 -15.56
C PHE A 184 11.25 19.47 -16.96
N GLY A 185 10.53 18.34 -17.18
CA GLY A 185 10.50 17.64 -18.46
C GLY A 185 11.89 17.28 -18.96
N THR A 186 12.20 17.62 -20.22
CA THR A 186 13.50 17.32 -20.85
C THR A 186 14.70 18.03 -20.19
N GLN A 187 14.47 19.15 -19.51
CA GLN A 187 15.54 19.90 -18.82
C GLN A 187 16.20 19.08 -17.72
N LEU A 188 15.46 18.12 -17.14
CA LEU A 188 15.98 17.19 -16.13
C LEU A 188 17.23 16.45 -16.65
N TYR A 189 17.26 16.12 -17.93
CA TYR A 189 18.30 15.30 -18.56
C TYR A 189 19.39 16.12 -19.28
N GLU A 190 19.13 17.41 -19.55
CA GLU A 190 20.00 18.26 -20.36
C GLU A 190 20.85 19.24 -19.54
N GLN A 191 20.39 19.60 -18.32
CA GLN A 191 20.98 20.72 -17.59
C GLN A 191 21.93 20.36 -16.46
N GLY A 192 22.17 19.07 -16.19
CA GLY A 192 23.05 18.63 -15.12
C GLY A 192 22.58 19.11 -13.74
N LEU A 193 21.30 18.89 -13.44
CA LEU A 193 20.68 19.33 -12.20
C LEU A 193 21.24 18.59 -10.98
N LYS A 194 21.45 19.32 -9.88
CA LYS A 194 21.76 18.77 -8.57
C LYS A 194 20.50 18.76 -7.73
N VAL A 195 20.07 17.54 -7.33
CA VAL A 195 18.84 17.33 -6.56
C VAL A 195 19.19 16.94 -5.13
N TYR A 196 18.82 17.78 -4.18
CA TYR A 196 18.96 17.51 -2.75
C TYR A 196 17.66 16.93 -2.25
N THR A 197 17.73 15.70 -1.75
CA THR A 197 16.55 14.94 -1.31
C THR A 197 16.44 14.91 0.20
N THR A 198 15.28 14.46 0.69
CA THR A 198 15.01 14.32 2.13
C THR A 198 15.42 12.96 2.69
N LEU A 199 15.88 12.04 1.84
CA LEU A 199 16.23 10.67 2.21
C LEU A 199 17.34 10.64 3.26
N ASP A 200 17.21 9.71 4.20
CA ASP A 200 18.26 9.34 5.16
C ASP A 200 18.69 7.91 4.83
N ILE A 201 19.91 7.76 4.32
CA ILE A 201 20.42 6.48 3.82
C ILE A 201 20.45 5.41 4.92
N ASP A 202 20.78 5.79 6.16
CA ASP A 202 20.80 4.85 7.28
C ASP A 202 19.40 4.34 7.62
N LEU A 203 18.40 5.24 7.56
CA LEU A 203 16.99 4.88 7.77
C LEU A 203 16.44 4.04 6.61
N GLU A 204 16.78 4.36 5.38
CA GLU A 204 16.39 3.56 4.21
C GLU A 204 16.88 2.13 4.33
N LEU A 205 18.19 1.95 4.55
CA LEU A 205 18.79 0.63 4.71
C LEU A 205 18.22 -0.14 5.92
N ALA A 206 17.86 0.56 6.99
CA ALA A 206 17.20 -0.04 8.15
C ALA A 206 15.78 -0.51 7.81
N ALA A 207 15.04 0.28 7.01
CA ALA A 207 13.69 -0.06 6.54
C ALA A 207 13.72 -1.28 5.62
N GLU A 208 14.61 -1.29 4.61
CA GLU A 208 14.80 -2.42 3.71
C GLU A 208 15.12 -3.72 4.46
N ARG A 209 16.14 -3.68 5.35
CA ARG A 209 16.53 -4.84 6.17
C ARG A 209 15.41 -5.34 7.07
N SER A 210 14.66 -4.44 7.67
CA SER A 210 13.59 -4.78 8.62
C SER A 210 12.39 -5.40 7.89
N LEU A 211 12.03 -4.84 6.74
CA LEU A 211 10.97 -5.35 5.88
C LEU A 211 11.32 -6.72 5.31
N GLU A 212 12.49 -6.84 4.65
CA GLU A 212 12.91 -8.08 4.01
C GLU A 212 13.08 -9.23 5.02
N ARG A 213 13.69 -8.95 6.17
CA ARG A 213 13.82 -9.95 7.24
C ARG A 213 12.46 -10.47 7.70
N GLN A 214 11.46 -9.60 7.80
CA GLN A 214 10.14 -9.98 8.24
C GLN A 214 9.38 -10.76 7.16
N LEU A 215 9.47 -10.37 5.91
CA LEU A 215 8.88 -11.10 4.78
C LEU A 215 9.47 -12.52 4.68
N ARG A 216 10.79 -12.68 4.80
CA ARG A 216 11.42 -14.01 4.83
C ARG A 216 10.95 -14.87 6.00
N ARG A 217 10.73 -14.29 7.18
CA ARG A 217 10.17 -15.02 8.34
C ARG A 217 8.76 -15.53 8.08
N ILE A 218 7.93 -14.74 7.39
CA ILE A 218 6.57 -15.13 7.00
C ILE A 218 6.65 -16.28 6.00
N GLU A 219 7.47 -16.15 4.96
CA GLU A 219 7.67 -17.17 3.92
C GLU A 219 8.26 -18.47 4.49
N ALA A 220 9.12 -18.38 5.50
CA ALA A 220 9.67 -19.52 6.24
C ALA A 220 8.66 -20.19 7.20
N GLY A 221 7.42 -19.70 7.28
CA GLY A 221 6.37 -20.29 8.11
C GLY A 221 6.46 -20.01 9.61
N GLN A 222 7.27 -19.03 10.06
CA GLN A 222 7.42 -18.71 11.50
C GLN A 222 6.12 -18.20 12.15
N TYR A 223 5.16 -17.74 11.35
CA TYR A 223 3.88 -17.20 11.81
C TYR A 223 2.70 -18.09 11.46
N GLY A 224 2.94 -19.24 10.85
CA GLY A 224 1.94 -20.20 10.37
C GLY A 224 2.28 -20.76 9.00
N THR A 225 1.51 -21.70 8.50
CA THR A 225 1.76 -22.34 7.21
C THR A 225 1.64 -21.34 6.06
N TYR A 226 2.75 -21.11 5.37
CA TYR A 226 2.80 -20.33 4.14
C TYR A 226 2.70 -21.26 2.93
N ARG A 227 1.78 -20.99 2.00
CA ARG A 227 1.47 -21.88 0.86
C ARG A 227 1.67 -21.21 -0.51
N HIS A 228 2.31 -20.06 -0.54
CA HIS A 228 2.58 -19.33 -1.78
C HIS A 228 4.04 -19.48 -2.20
N THR A 229 4.34 -19.03 -3.41
CA THR A 229 5.70 -18.92 -3.92
C THR A 229 6.50 -17.96 -3.04
N SER A 230 7.66 -18.41 -2.53
CA SER A 230 8.60 -17.52 -1.83
C SER A 230 9.42 -16.71 -2.84
N TYR A 231 9.90 -15.54 -2.42
CA TYR A 231 10.77 -14.71 -3.25
C TYR A 231 12.06 -15.45 -3.64
N GLU A 232 12.67 -16.17 -2.71
CA GLU A 232 13.90 -16.93 -2.97
C GLU A 232 13.70 -18.01 -4.02
N TYR A 233 12.60 -18.78 -3.93
CA TYR A 233 12.27 -19.78 -4.96
C TYR A 233 12.06 -19.13 -6.33
N TYR A 234 11.33 -17.99 -6.37
CA TYR A 234 11.08 -17.26 -7.61
C TYR A 234 12.38 -16.71 -8.23
N ALA A 235 13.23 -16.07 -7.42
CA ALA A 235 14.51 -15.52 -7.86
C ALA A 235 15.45 -16.63 -8.39
N ASN A 236 15.51 -17.79 -7.71
CA ASN A 236 16.29 -18.93 -8.15
C ASN A 236 15.75 -19.55 -9.45
N LYS A 237 14.41 -19.59 -9.63
CA LYS A 237 13.80 -20.07 -10.87
C LYS A 237 14.09 -19.16 -12.05
N LEU A 238 14.07 -17.83 -11.87
CA LEU A 238 14.48 -16.87 -12.92
C LEU A 238 15.95 -17.03 -13.30
N SER A 239 16.81 -17.35 -12.35
CA SER A 239 18.23 -17.59 -12.60
C SER A 239 18.49 -18.87 -13.41
N GLY A 240 17.61 -19.87 -13.32
CA GLY A 240 17.77 -21.19 -13.93
C GLY A 240 17.11 -21.40 -15.30
N ASN A 241 16.08 -20.61 -15.64
CA ASN A 241 15.35 -20.76 -16.91
C ASN A 241 15.76 -19.70 -17.94
N SER A 242 16.42 -20.15 -18.98
CA SER A 242 17.07 -19.31 -19.99
C SER A 242 16.19 -18.89 -21.17
N ASP A 243 15.00 -19.43 -21.38
CA ASP A 243 14.29 -19.31 -22.66
C ASP A 243 12.88 -18.70 -22.63
N ASP A 244 12.28 -18.49 -21.45
CA ASP A 244 11.03 -17.76 -21.37
C ASP A 244 11.30 -16.25 -21.26
N GLU A 245 11.19 -15.53 -22.38
CA GLU A 245 10.84 -14.12 -22.38
C GLU A 245 9.41 -14.00 -21.84
N SER A 246 9.21 -14.28 -20.56
CA SER A 246 7.97 -13.91 -19.89
C SER A 246 7.89 -12.40 -19.97
N GLU A 247 6.91 -11.89 -20.72
CA GLU A 247 6.48 -10.49 -20.64
C GLU A 247 6.50 -10.10 -19.16
N ALA A 248 7.19 -9.02 -18.82
CA ALA A 248 7.35 -8.57 -17.45
C ALA A 248 5.99 -8.66 -16.75
N ASN A 249 5.86 -9.62 -15.84
CA ASN A 249 4.59 -9.83 -15.14
C ASN A 249 4.36 -8.58 -14.30
N PRO A 250 3.35 -7.77 -14.58
CA PRO A 250 3.13 -6.54 -13.83
C PRO A 250 2.83 -6.79 -12.35
N ASN A 251 2.58 -8.06 -11.96
CA ASN A 251 2.30 -8.47 -10.61
C ASN A 251 3.32 -9.52 -10.16
N SER A 252 4.00 -9.26 -9.06
CA SER A 252 4.91 -10.21 -8.44
C SER A 252 4.13 -11.42 -7.89
N PRO A 253 4.59 -12.66 -8.14
CA PRO A 253 3.90 -13.86 -7.68
C PRO A 253 4.20 -14.23 -6.21
N TYR A 254 5.05 -13.46 -5.54
CA TYR A 254 5.50 -13.65 -4.16
C TYR A 254 5.02 -12.51 -3.26
N LEU A 255 5.10 -12.73 -1.94
CA LEU A 255 4.68 -11.75 -0.94
C LEU A 255 5.50 -10.46 -1.05
N GLN A 256 4.80 -9.35 -1.17
CA GLN A 256 5.35 -8.00 -1.25
C GLN A 256 5.16 -7.22 0.04
N GLY A 257 5.88 -6.10 0.13
CA GLY A 257 5.73 -5.15 1.19
C GLY A 257 6.13 -3.75 0.77
N SER A 258 5.65 -2.75 1.51
CA SER A 258 6.16 -1.39 1.43
C SER A 258 6.45 -0.85 2.83
N PHE A 259 7.42 0.05 2.90
CA PHE A 259 7.81 0.72 4.11
C PHE A 259 8.02 2.21 3.82
N VAL A 260 7.36 3.09 4.59
CA VAL A 260 7.56 4.53 4.49
C VAL A 260 7.87 5.06 5.89
N ALA A 261 8.95 5.84 6.03
CA ALA A 261 9.25 6.59 7.25
C ALA A 261 9.37 8.08 6.92
N MET A 262 8.77 8.92 7.76
CA MET A 262 8.64 10.35 7.52
C MET A 262 8.83 11.15 8.81
N ASP A 263 9.52 12.27 8.72
CA ASP A 263 9.55 13.29 9.77
C ASP A 263 8.15 13.92 9.87
N PRO A 264 7.44 13.79 11.00
CA PRO A 264 6.06 14.27 11.11
C PRO A 264 5.93 15.79 11.10
N ARG A 265 7.01 16.53 11.38
CA ARG A 265 6.98 18.01 11.47
C ARG A 265 7.22 18.67 10.12
N THR A 266 8.05 18.06 9.28
CA THR A 266 8.46 18.64 8.00
C THR A 266 7.82 17.95 6.81
N GLY A 267 7.29 16.73 6.99
CA GLY A 267 6.84 15.87 5.89
C GLY A 267 7.99 15.18 5.15
N ALA A 268 9.24 15.41 5.56
CA ALA A 268 10.41 14.85 4.89
C ALA A 268 10.40 13.31 4.92
N ILE A 269 10.35 12.70 3.74
CA ILE A 269 10.45 11.25 3.58
C ILE A 269 11.88 10.84 3.89
N ARG A 270 12.06 10.09 4.97
CA ARG A 270 13.37 9.61 5.45
C ARG A 270 13.72 8.24 4.93
N ALA A 271 12.70 7.41 4.64
CA ALA A 271 12.85 6.12 3.99
C ALA A 271 11.60 5.81 3.14
N MET A 272 11.79 5.15 1.99
CA MET A 272 10.70 4.71 1.10
C MET A 272 11.08 3.44 0.36
N VAL A 273 10.58 2.31 0.84
CA VAL A 273 10.71 1.01 0.19
C VAL A 273 9.39 0.65 -0.48
N GLY A 274 9.37 0.59 -1.80
CA GLY A 274 8.16 0.33 -2.59
C GLY A 274 7.93 -1.12 -2.96
N GLY A 275 8.86 -2.01 -2.63
CA GLY A 275 8.82 -3.44 -2.95
C GLY A 275 10.13 -4.14 -2.59
N ARG A 276 10.22 -5.45 -2.86
CA ARG A 276 11.39 -6.26 -2.48
C ARG A 276 12.53 -6.21 -3.49
N ASP A 277 12.19 -6.10 -4.76
CA ASP A 277 13.17 -6.12 -5.87
C ASP A 277 12.73 -5.12 -6.94
N PHE A 278 13.47 -4.04 -7.09
CA PHE A 278 13.19 -3.00 -8.05
C PHE A 278 13.53 -3.42 -9.49
N ASP A 279 14.52 -4.28 -9.66
CA ASP A 279 14.90 -4.79 -10.98
C ASP A 279 13.83 -5.73 -11.55
N ASP A 280 13.20 -6.55 -10.69
CA ASP A 280 12.09 -7.42 -11.07
C ASP A 280 10.78 -6.64 -11.27
N ASN A 281 10.48 -5.71 -10.36
CA ASN A 281 9.22 -4.97 -10.42
C ASN A 281 9.38 -3.53 -9.91
N LYS A 282 9.27 -2.57 -10.85
CA LYS A 282 9.41 -1.13 -10.58
C LYS A 282 8.17 -0.48 -9.98
N PHE A 283 7.08 -1.22 -9.81
CA PHE A 283 5.84 -0.71 -9.23
C PHE A 283 6.05 -0.33 -7.77
N ASN A 284 5.99 0.98 -7.48
CA ASN A 284 6.18 1.52 -6.14
C ASN A 284 4.89 1.41 -5.32
N ARG A 285 4.81 0.40 -4.47
CA ARG A 285 3.61 0.13 -3.68
C ARG A 285 3.34 1.19 -2.62
N ALA A 286 4.34 1.98 -2.23
CA ALA A 286 4.14 3.08 -1.30
C ALA A 286 3.31 4.23 -1.90
N THR A 287 3.45 4.50 -3.21
CA THR A 287 2.89 5.67 -3.88
C THR A 287 1.90 5.36 -5.00
N GLN A 288 1.90 4.13 -5.53
CA GLN A 288 1.10 3.74 -6.70
C GLN A 288 0.05 2.67 -6.40
N ALA A 289 0.25 1.87 -5.34
CA ALA A 289 -0.72 0.84 -4.98
C ALA A 289 -1.90 1.41 -4.20
N LEU A 290 -3.09 1.11 -4.68
CA LEU A 290 -4.34 1.34 -3.95
C LEU A 290 -4.61 0.11 -3.07
N ARG A 291 -4.63 0.29 -1.74
CA ARG A 291 -4.79 -0.77 -0.76
C ARG A 291 -5.79 -0.42 0.32
N GLN A 292 -6.56 -1.40 0.75
CA GLN A 292 -7.48 -1.22 1.86
C GLN A 292 -6.70 -1.08 3.18
N PRO A 293 -6.82 0.05 3.89
CA PRO A 293 -6.12 0.29 5.15
C PRO A 293 -6.63 -0.58 6.30
N GLY A 294 -7.83 -1.14 6.16
CA GLY A 294 -8.48 -1.89 7.24
C GLY A 294 -8.52 -1.05 8.52
N SER A 295 -8.30 -1.67 9.65
CA SER A 295 -8.38 -1.01 10.95
C SER A 295 -7.39 0.14 11.19
N THR A 296 -6.42 0.42 10.30
CA THR A 296 -5.59 1.63 10.40
C THR A 296 -6.38 2.90 10.06
N PHE A 297 -7.55 2.77 9.44
CA PHE A 297 -8.47 3.88 9.21
C PHE A 297 -9.25 4.30 10.48
N LYS A 298 -9.46 3.40 11.44
CA LYS A 298 -10.27 3.66 12.66
C LYS A 298 -9.86 4.92 13.42
N PRO A 299 -8.56 5.25 13.61
CA PRO A 299 -8.20 6.50 14.29
C PRO A 299 -8.80 7.76 13.67
N ILE A 300 -9.10 7.77 12.36
CA ILE A 300 -9.79 8.89 11.69
C ILE A 300 -11.25 8.98 12.16
N VAL A 301 -11.94 7.84 12.30
CA VAL A 301 -13.32 7.80 12.85
C VAL A 301 -13.35 8.28 14.30
N TYR A 302 -12.38 7.85 15.11
CA TYR A 302 -12.29 8.25 16.51
C TYR A 302 -11.88 9.73 16.68
N ALA A 303 -11.03 10.24 15.79
CA ALA A 303 -10.71 11.66 15.73
C ALA A 303 -11.96 12.51 15.42
N ASP A 304 -12.80 12.07 14.49
CA ASP A 304 -14.09 12.70 14.19
C ASP A 304 -15.02 12.67 15.41
N ALA A 305 -15.08 11.56 16.14
CA ALA A 305 -15.87 11.44 17.35
C ALA A 305 -15.43 12.42 18.44
N ILE A 306 -14.12 12.56 18.68
CA ILE A 306 -13.59 13.51 19.66
C ILE A 306 -13.91 14.95 19.27
N GLN A 307 -13.77 15.32 17.99
CA GLN A 307 -14.15 16.65 17.48
C GLN A 307 -15.64 16.93 17.64
N ASN A 308 -16.46 15.88 17.64
CA ASN A 308 -17.90 15.97 17.93
C ASN A 308 -18.22 15.81 19.44
N GLY A 309 -17.25 16.04 20.33
CA GLY A 309 -17.42 16.11 21.79
C GLY A 309 -17.58 14.74 22.48
N ARG A 310 -17.28 13.61 21.83
CA ARG A 310 -17.33 12.28 22.46
C ARG A 310 -16.03 12.02 23.22
N PRO A 311 -16.06 11.83 24.57
CA PRO A 311 -14.85 11.48 25.32
C PRO A 311 -14.41 10.05 25.06
N MET A 312 -13.17 9.73 25.38
CA MET A 312 -12.63 8.36 25.22
C MET A 312 -13.31 7.32 26.13
N SER A 313 -13.99 7.75 27.17
CA SER A 313 -14.83 6.92 28.04
C SER A 313 -16.24 6.67 27.48
N TYR A 314 -16.65 7.33 26.39
CA TYR A 314 -17.98 7.15 25.79
C TYR A 314 -18.25 5.69 25.51
N LEU A 315 -19.40 5.19 25.99
CA LEU A 315 -19.77 3.78 25.91
C LEU A 315 -20.43 3.46 24.57
N LEU A 316 -19.84 2.52 23.86
CA LEU A 316 -20.30 1.98 22.59
C LEU A 316 -20.88 0.58 22.80
N ASP A 317 -22.01 0.29 22.20
CA ASP A 317 -22.62 -1.03 22.23
C ASP A 317 -21.88 -2.00 21.28
N GLY A 318 -21.38 -3.11 21.82
CA GLY A 318 -20.66 -4.17 21.10
C GLY A 318 -21.55 -5.37 20.72
N SER A 319 -22.87 -5.30 20.91
CA SER A 319 -23.83 -6.33 20.52
C SER A 319 -23.94 -6.47 18.99
N ALA A 320 -24.46 -7.58 18.51
CA ALA A 320 -24.67 -7.84 17.08
C ALA A 320 -25.38 -6.66 16.38
N LEU A 321 -24.92 -6.34 15.18
CA LEU A 321 -25.39 -5.20 14.41
C LEU A 321 -25.88 -5.64 13.02
N GLU A 322 -27.04 -5.13 12.64
CA GLU A 322 -27.58 -5.23 11.30
C GLU A 322 -27.72 -3.83 10.70
N VAL A 323 -27.11 -3.62 9.53
CA VAL A 323 -27.12 -2.35 8.81
C VAL A 323 -27.86 -2.53 7.50
N PRO A 324 -29.05 -1.96 7.32
CA PRO A 324 -29.73 -1.96 6.02
C PRO A 324 -28.89 -1.20 4.99
N MET A 325 -28.57 -1.85 3.86
CA MET A 325 -27.80 -1.23 2.77
C MET A 325 -28.72 -0.73 1.66
N ASP A 326 -29.78 -1.48 1.40
CA ASP A 326 -30.86 -1.15 0.47
C ASP A 326 -32.14 -1.91 0.89
N ASN A 327 -33.21 -1.81 0.08
CA ASN A 327 -34.49 -2.47 0.36
C ASN A 327 -34.43 -4.02 0.39
N ARG A 328 -33.30 -4.64 0.06
CA ARG A 328 -33.16 -6.09 -0.08
C ARG A 328 -31.93 -6.67 0.62
N THR A 329 -30.93 -5.86 0.92
CA THR A 329 -29.66 -6.32 1.48
C THR A 329 -29.42 -5.72 2.86
N VAL A 330 -29.02 -6.57 3.79
CA VAL A 330 -28.62 -6.20 5.15
C VAL A 330 -27.18 -6.63 5.36
N TRP A 331 -26.34 -5.70 5.71
CA TRP A 331 -24.96 -5.98 6.09
C TRP A 331 -24.91 -6.37 7.58
N ARG A 332 -24.29 -7.54 7.86
CA ARG A 332 -24.09 -8.07 9.21
C ARG A 332 -22.58 -8.11 9.50
N PRO A 333 -22.01 -7.01 9.95
CA PRO A 333 -20.58 -6.97 10.28
C PRO A 333 -20.27 -7.89 11.46
N GLN A 334 -19.04 -8.38 11.51
CA GLN A 334 -18.54 -9.23 12.59
C GLN A 334 -17.26 -8.64 13.19
N ASN A 335 -17.03 -8.90 14.47
CA ASN A 335 -15.73 -8.72 15.08
C ASN A 335 -14.76 -9.76 14.55
N PHE A 336 -13.46 -9.47 14.61
CA PHE A 336 -12.45 -10.38 14.06
C PHE A 336 -12.49 -11.78 14.67
N GLU A 337 -12.81 -11.87 15.95
CA GLU A 337 -12.93 -13.14 16.70
C GLU A 337 -14.33 -13.80 16.58
N GLY A 338 -15.25 -13.18 15.86
CA GLY A 338 -16.62 -13.67 15.71
C GLY A 338 -17.48 -13.54 16.98
N THR A 339 -16.97 -12.93 18.04
CA THR A 339 -17.64 -12.73 19.32
C THR A 339 -18.27 -11.34 19.41
N TYR A 340 -19.35 -11.23 20.17
CA TYR A 340 -19.99 -9.98 20.52
C TYR A 340 -19.82 -9.70 22.00
N MET A 341 -20.00 -8.44 22.41
CA MET A 341 -19.84 -8.00 23.79
C MET A 341 -20.89 -6.95 24.16
N GLY A 342 -20.98 -6.60 25.41
CA GLY A 342 -21.83 -5.50 25.87
C GLY A 342 -21.24 -4.12 25.56
N LYS A 343 -21.60 -3.13 26.36
CA LYS A 343 -21.06 -1.76 26.22
C LYS A 343 -19.56 -1.75 26.55
N VAL A 344 -18.78 -1.06 25.72
CA VAL A 344 -17.33 -0.86 25.89
C VAL A 344 -16.96 0.61 25.69
N PRO A 345 -16.01 1.15 26.45
CA PRO A 345 -15.51 2.50 26.21
C PRO A 345 -14.85 2.65 24.84
N MET A 346 -14.96 3.83 24.22
CA MET A 346 -14.28 4.16 22.96
C MET A 346 -12.78 3.82 23.01
N ARG A 347 -12.10 4.16 24.10
CA ARG A 347 -10.67 3.81 24.32
C ARG A 347 -10.42 2.32 24.14
N GLN A 348 -11.22 1.47 24.78
CA GLN A 348 -11.10 0.02 24.70
C GLN A 348 -11.39 -0.48 23.28
N ALA A 349 -12.47 0.00 22.67
CA ALA A 349 -12.82 -0.36 21.30
C ALA A 349 -11.71 -0.02 20.29
N LEU A 350 -10.98 1.09 20.51
CA LEU A 350 -9.86 1.50 19.66
C LEU A 350 -8.61 0.62 19.88
N TYR A 351 -8.16 0.42 21.16
CA TYR A 351 -6.91 -0.32 21.36
C TYR A 351 -7.04 -1.83 21.10
N GLN A 352 -8.23 -2.40 21.31
CA GLN A 352 -8.56 -3.78 20.93
C GLN A 352 -9.00 -3.91 19.46
N SER A 353 -9.19 -2.77 18.77
CA SER A 353 -9.58 -2.74 17.35
C SER A 353 -10.92 -3.40 17.05
N ILE A 354 -11.90 -3.28 17.93
CA ILE A 354 -13.22 -3.93 17.80
C ILE A 354 -14.02 -3.30 16.66
N ASN A 355 -14.66 -4.11 15.81
CA ASN A 355 -15.35 -3.62 14.62
C ASN A 355 -16.72 -3.03 14.93
N ILE A 356 -17.57 -3.79 15.64
CA ILE A 356 -18.98 -3.41 15.86
C ILE A 356 -19.11 -2.06 16.56
N PRO A 357 -18.44 -1.80 17.70
CA PRO A 357 -18.47 -0.48 18.33
C PRO A 357 -18.01 0.65 17.41
N THR A 358 -16.96 0.41 16.59
CA THR A 358 -16.47 1.41 15.64
C THR A 358 -17.50 1.71 14.54
N ILE A 359 -18.19 0.69 14.05
CA ILE A 359 -19.24 0.87 13.02
C ILE A 359 -20.41 1.66 13.61
N ARG A 360 -20.86 1.32 14.82
CA ARG A 360 -21.91 2.09 15.50
C ARG A 360 -21.51 3.56 15.68
N LEU A 361 -20.31 3.82 16.16
CA LEU A 361 -19.76 5.17 16.28
C LEU A 361 -19.79 5.92 14.94
N GLY A 362 -19.31 5.27 13.86
CA GLY A 362 -19.34 5.86 12.53
C GLY A 362 -20.76 6.12 12.01
N LEU A 363 -21.71 5.24 12.32
CA LEU A 363 -23.13 5.46 11.98
C LEU A 363 -23.74 6.64 12.75
N GLU A 364 -23.37 6.84 14.02
CA GLU A 364 -23.80 7.99 14.83
C GLU A 364 -23.22 9.30 14.29
N LEU A 365 -21.96 9.31 13.83
CA LEU A 365 -21.29 10.48 13.24
C LEU A 365 -21.81 10.81 11.85
N GLY A 366 -22.24 9.79 11.13
CA GLY A 366 -22.63 9.87 9.72
C GLY A 366 -21.45 9.67 8.76
N THR A 367 -21.73 9.01 7.65
CA THR A 367 -20.72 8.64 6.65
C THR A 367 -20.00 9.85 6.08
N GLN A 368 -20.72 10.96 5.84
CA GLN A 368 -20.15 12.17 5.25
C GLN A 368 -19.13 12.84 6.19
N SER A 369 -19.43 12.92 7.50
CA SER A 369 -18.50 13.48 8.49
C SER A 369 -17.15 12.74 8.47
N VAL A 370 -17.21 11.39 8.46
CA VAL A 370 -16.01 10.55 8.41
C VAL A 370 -15.26 10.70 7.08
N ILE A 371 -15.96 10.86 5.96
CA ILE A 371 -15.33 11.14 4.65
C ILE A 371 -14.60 12.48 4.69
N ASP A 372 -15.26 13.53 5.21
CA ASP A 372 -14.66 14.87 5.31
C ASP A 372 -13.45 14.86 6.25
N MET A 373 -13.53 14.11 7.35
CA MET A 373 -12.38 13.87 8.22
C MET A 373 -11.25 13.15 7.49
N GLY A 374 -11.53 12.11 6.71
CA GLY A 374 -10.53 11.44 5.87
C GLY A 374 -9.85 12.40 4.90
N ARG A 375 -10.60 13.32 4.28
CA ARG A 375 -10.07 14.40 3.43
C ARG A 375 -9.17 15.35 4.20
N LYS A 376 -9.59 15.75 5.40
CA LYS A 376 -8.81 16.61 6.30
C LYS A 376 -7.49 15.95 6.70
N PHE A 377 -7.52 14.62 6.91
CA PHE A 377 -6.32 13.80 7.12
C PHE A 377 -5.48 13.57 5.85
N GLY A 378 -5.92 14.04 4.69
CA GLY A 378 -5.15 14.09 3.44
C GLY A 378 -5.31 12.88 2.53
N LEU A 379 -6.36 12.08 2.70
CA LEU A 379 -6.65 10.97 1.78
C LEU A 379 -7.24 11.53 0.48
N SER A 380 -6.56 11.33 -0.63
CA SER A 380 -6.94 11.88 -1.94
C SER A 380 -7.88 10.96 -2.73
N THR A 381 -7.85 9.66 -2.44
CA THR A 381 -8.61 8.65 -3.16
C THR A 381 -10.11 8.78 -2.93
N PRO A 382 -10.98 8.41 -3.86
CA PRO A 382 -12.41 8.39 -3.64
C PRO A 382 -12.79 7.49 -2.45
N ILE A 383 -13.50 8.05 -1.48
CA ILE A 383 -14.02 7.31 -0.33
C ILE A 383 -15.52 7.13 -0.57
N PRO A 384 -16.00 5.93 -0.91
CA PRO A 384 -17.42 5.69 -1.16
C PRO A 384 -18.24 5.79 0.14
N PRO A 385 -19.47 6.34 0.11
CA PRO A 385 -20.26 6.60 1.32
C PRO A 385 -20.99 5.34 1.85
N TYR A 386 -20.24 4.23 2.00
CA TYR A 386 -20.77 3.00 2.59
C TYR A 386 -20.29 2.83 4.03
N PRO A 387 -21.10 2.28 4.95
CA PRO A 387 -20.73 2.09 6.36
C PRO A 387 -19.44 1.25 6.57
N SER A 388 -19.04 0.44 5.60
CA SER A 388 -17.79 -0.32 5.66
C SER A 388 -16.52 0.55 5.66
N ILE A 389 -16.60 1.84 5.32
CA ILE A 389 -15.46 2.77 5.43
C ILE A 389 -15.01 2.94 6.88
N PHE A 390 -15.90 2.81 7.86
CA PHE A 390 -15.56 2.96 9.28
C PHE A 390 -14.53 1.95 9.77
N ILE A 391 -14.42 0.84 9.05
CA ILE A 391 -13.41 -0.20 9.30
C ILE A 391 -12.35 -0.28 8.19
N GLY A 392 -12.29 0.73 7.30
CA GLY A 392 -11.24 0.91 6.31
C GLY A 392 -11.40 0.08 5.04
N ALA A 393 -12.60 -0.05 4.51
CA ALA A 393 -12.84 -0.75 3.24
C ALA A 393 -12.50 0.09 1.99
N ALA A 394 -12.33 1.42 2.12
CA ALA A 394 -11.91 2.28 1.01
C ALA A 394 -10.41 2.12 0.74
N GLU A 395 -10.03 2.08 -0.54
CA GLU A 395 -8.62 1.96 -0.94
C GLU A 395 -7.89 3.31 -0.83
N VAL A 396 -6.64 3.28 -0.36
CA VAL A 396 -5.79 4.45 -0.14
C VAL A 396 -4.35 4.18 -0.59
N TYR A 397 -3.58 5.23 -0.81
CA TYR A 397 -2.14 5.11 -1.01
C TYR A 397 -1.43 4.97 0.35
N PRO A 398 -0.50 4.00 0.50
CA PRO A 398 0.23 3.80 1.75
C PRO A 398 0.93 5.06 2.28
N ILE A 399 1.53 5.86 1.42
CA ILE A 399 2.18 7.11 1.82
C ILE A 399 1.20 8.12 2.43
N GLU A 400 -0.04 8.19 1.94
CA GLU A 400 -1.06 9.11 2.47
C GLU A 400 -1.51 8.67 3.86
N MET A 401 -1.64 7.36 4.09
CA MET A 401 -1.95 6.85 5.43
C MET A 401 -0.83 7.14 6.43
N VAL A 402 0.44 7.02 6.03
CA VAL A 402 1.58 7.41 6.88
C VAL A 402 1.55 8.92 7.17
N ALA A 403 1.31 9.73 6.14
CA ALA A 403 1.19 11.19 6.29
C ALA A 403 0.03 11.60 7.20
N ALA A 404 -1.10 10.90 7.14
CA ALA A 404 -2.25 11.14 8.03
C ALA A 404 -1.87 11.00 9.51
N TYR A 405 -1.04 10.01 9.86
CA TYR A 405 -0.62 9.79 11.24
C TYR A 405 0.36 10.84 11.75
N SER A 406 0.95 11.68 10.88
CA SER A 406 1.74 12.82 11.34
C SER A 406 0.91 13.80 12.18
N ALA A 407 -0.41 13.87 11.96
CA ALA A 407 -1.31 14.70 12.76
C ALA A 407 -1.31 14.28 14.24
N PHE A 408 -1.22 12.99 14.55
CA PHE A 408 -1.11 12.51 15.92
C PHE A 408 0.27 12.78 16.49
N ALA A 409 1.34 12.46 15.74
CA ALA A 409 2.72 12.66 16.19
C ALA A 409 3.04 14.12 16.55
N THR A 410 2.41 15.08 15.88
CA THR A 410 2.62 16.53 16.04
C THR A 410 1.56 17.24 16.86
N LEU A 411 0.66 16.50 17.48
CA LEU A 411 -0.47 17.04 18.25
C LEU A 411 -1.35 17.98 17.40
N GLY A 412 -1.83 17.48 16.25
CA GLY A 412 -2.89 18.09 15.47
C GLY A 412 -2.51 18.64 14.10
N GLN A 413 -1.23 18.63 13.71
CA GLN A 413 -0.77 19.16 12.43
C GLN A 413 -0.39 18.02 11.46
N ARG A 414 -1.09 17.87 10.34
CA ARG A 414 -0.70 16.93 9.28
C ARG A 414 0.32 17.56 8.36
N SER A 415 1.41 16.87 8.09
CA SER A 415 2.42 17.27 7.11
C SER A 415 2.23 16.58 5.78
N THR A 416 2.47 17.31 4.69
CA THR A 416 2.48 16.74 3.33
C THR A 416 3.82 16.05 3.06
N PRO A 417 3.83 14.82 2.50
CA PRO A 417 5.06 14.13 2.16
C PRO A 417 5.95 14.93 1.22
N GLN A 418 7.24 15.03 1.54
CA GLN A 418 8.24 15.73 0.75
C GLN A 418 9.46 14.84 0.49
N ALA A 419 9.83 14.69 -0.78
CA ALA A 419 11.00 13.93 -1.21
C ALA A 419 12.19 14.81 -1.58
N ILE A 420 11.95 16.08 -1.92
CA ILE A 420 12.94 16.99 -2.44
C ILE A 420 13.10 18.19 -1.51
N VAL A 421 14.34 18.51 -1.16
CA VAL A 421 14.70 19.71 -0.39
C VAL A 421 14.85 20.91 -1.31
N ARG A 422 15.68 20.77 -2.36
CA ARG A 422 15.89 21.77 -3.40
C ARG A 422 16.53 21.16 -4.64
N VAL A 423 16.42 21.89 -5.75
CA VAL A 423 17.05 21.57 -7.04
C VAL A 423 17.90 22.76 -7.46
N GLU A 424 19.15 22.51 -7.78
CA GLU A 424 20.12 23.49 -8.25
C GLU A 424 20.55 23.16 -9.68
N ASN A 425 20.94 24.19 -10.46
CA ASN A 425 21.62 23.98 -11.74
C ASN A 425 23.12 23.70 -11.52
N ASN A 426 23.86 23.49 -12.61
CA ASN A 426 25.30 23.23 -12.57
C ASN A 426 26.13 24.43 -12.04
N LYS A 427 25.55 25.65 -11.99
CA LYS A 427 26.16 26.85 -11.43
C LYS A 427 25.88 27.06 -9.94
N GLY A 428 25.03 26.20 -9.34
CA GLY A 428 24.63 26.32 -7.93
C GLY A 428 23.43 27.26 -7.69
N GLU A 429 22.75 27.71 -8.76
CA GLU A 429 21.56 28.55 -8.63
C GLU A 429 20.36 27.62 -8.27
N VAL A 430 19.56 27.98 -7.26
CA VAL A 430 18.38 27.25 -6.84
C VAL A 430 17.26 27.48 -7.85
N LEU A 431 16.87 26.41 -8.56
CA LEU A 431 15.79 26.42 -9.53
C LEU A 431 14.42 26.13 -8.90
N TRP A 432 14.41 25.33 -7.86
CA TRP A 432 13.20 24.94 -7.16
C TRP A 432 13.48 24.50 -5.74
N GLN A 433 12.64 24.97 -4.82
CA GLN A 433 12.64 24.59 -3.42
C GLN A 433 11.17 24.45 -2.98
N PRO A 434 10.65 23.24 -2.83
CA PRO A 434 9.28 23.04 -2.36
C PRO A 434 9.17 23.46 -0.88
N GLU A 435 8.05 24.11 -0.53
CA GLU A 435 7.76 24.50 0.83
C GLU A 435 7.11 23.34 1.61
N ALA A 436 7.51 23.20 2.87
CA ALA A 436 6.87 22.26 3.77
C ALA A 436 5.45 22.74 4.10
N SER A 437 4.45 21.97 3.76
CA SER A 437 3.05 22.29 4.04
C SER A 437 2.54 21.52 5.26
N ARG A 438 1.98 22.26 6.21
CA ARG A 438 1.27 21.71 7.37
C ARG A 438 -0.18 22.15 7.34
N VAL A 439 -1.05 21.23 7.61
CA VAL A 439 -2.50 21.46 7.65
C VAL A 439 -3.01 21.13 9.04
N PRO A 440 -3.67 22.06 9.75
CA PRO A 440 -4.28 21.76 11.03
C PRO A 440 -5.46 20.80 10.81
N VAL A 441 -5.47 19.71 11.57
CA VAL A 441 -6.51 18.65 11.50
C VAL A 441 -7.30 18.61 12.80
N MET A 442 -6.63 18.73 13.94
CA MET A 442 -7.21 18.63 15.27
C MET A 442 -6.62 19.72 16.17
N SER A 443 -7.28 20.04 17.28
CA SER A 443 -6.64 20.79 18.35
C SER A 443 -5.55 19.95 19.05
N THR A 444 -4.73 20.61 19.82
CA THR A 444 -3.68 19.94 20.60
C THR A 444 -4.25 18.96 21.60
N GLU A 445 -5.34 19.36 22.28
CA GLU A 445 -6.05 18.56 23.28
C GLU A 445 -6.70 17.32 22.68
N GLU A 446 -7.46 17.50 21.58
CA GLU A 446 -8.09 16.40 20.83
C GLU A 446 -7.05 15.40 20.36
N SER A 447 -5.96 15.89 19.78
CA SER A 447 -4.89 15.04 19.25
C SER A 447 -4.14 14.32 20.40
N TRP A 448 -3.95 14.99 21.54
CA TRP A 448 -3.31 14.36 22.70
C TRP A 448 -4.15 13.21 23.26
N LEU A 449 -5.50 13.36 23.32
CA LEU A 449 -6.40 12.27 23.68
C LEU A 449 -6.27 11.07 22.70
N MET A 450 -6.17 11.35 21.40
CA MET A 450 -5.92 10.31 20.42
C MET A 450 -4.57 9.63 20.63
N VAL A 451 -3.50 10.40 20.85
CA VAL A 451 -2.15 9.86 21.16
C VAL A 451 -2.20 8.97 22.39
N SER A 452 -2.84 9.42 23.45
CA SER A 452 -3.03 8.65 24.70
C SER A 452 -3.67 7.27 24.41
N ALA A 453 -4.76 7.25 23.61
CA ALA A 453 -5.44 6.00 23.24
C ALA A 453 -4.62 5.14 22.25
N LEU A 454 -3.84 5.75 21.34
CA LEU A 454 -2.98 5.04 20.39
C LEU A 454 -1.72 4.47 21.06
N LYS A 455 -1.27 5.05 22.18
CA LYS A 455 -0.24 4.44 23.07
C LYS A 455 -0.77 3.14 23.69
N ASP A 456 -2.04 3.08 24.06
CA ASP A 456 -2.67 1.87 24.56
C ASP A 456 -2.68 0.71 23.55
N VAL A 457 -2.78 0.98 22.25
CA VAL A 457 -2.65 -0.04 21.20
C VAL A 457 -1.28 -0.75 21.28
N VAL A 458 -0.23 0.02 21.60
CA VAL A 458 1.16 -0.49 21.72
C VAL A 458 1.37 -1.18 23.09
N HIS A 459 0.83 -0.63 24.18
CA HIS A 459 1.14 -1.13 25.51
C HIS A 459 0.26 -2.30 25.96
N ARG A 460 -1.02 -2.29 25.63
CA ARG A 460 -2.01 -3.29 26.09
C ARG A 460 -3.00 -3.76 25.01
N GLY A 461 -2.83 -3.28 23.77
CA GLY A 461 -3.71 -3.56 22.65
C GLY A 461 -3.12 -4.55 21.64
N THR A 462 -3.58 -4.41 20.41
CA THR A 462 -3.27 -5.34 19.29
C THR A 462 -1.78 -5.37 18.87
N ALA A 463 -0.96 -4.42 19.33
CA ALA A 463 0.49 -4.39 19.08
C ALA A 463 1.33 -4.64 20.33
N ALA A 464 0.74 -4.94 21.48
CA ALA A 464 1.48 -5.10 22.74
C ALA A 464 2.55 -6.19 22.66
N GLY A 465 2.23 -7.36 22.12
CA GLY A 465 3.17 -8.47 22.01
C GLY A 465 4.26 -8.31 20.95
N SER A 466 4.07 -7.42 19.98
CA SER A 466 5.01 -7.24 18.86
C SER A 466 5.81 -5.94 18.89
N VAL A 467 5.23 -4.89 19.43
CA VAL A 467 5.88 -3.58 19.59
C VAL A 467 6.15 -3.31 21.07
N GLY A 468 5.11 -3.32 21.90
CA GLY A 468 5.24 -2.99 23.33
C GLY A 468 6.23 -3.87 24.09
N ALA A 469 6.33 -5.14 23.73
CA ALA A 469 7.27 -6.08 24.35
C ALA A 469 8.75 -5.82 23.98
N VAL A 470 9.03 -5.13 22.86
CA VAL A 470 10.40 -5.02 22.32
C VAL A 470 10.86 -3.58 22.08
N PHE A 471 9.97 -2.60 22.10
CA PHE A 471 10.27 -1.19 21.91
C PHE A 471 9.80 -0.37 23.11
N SER A 472 10.74 0.10 23.91
CA SER A 472 10.50 0.74 25.21
C SER A 472 10.35 2.25 25.17
N LYS A 473 10.44 2.89 23.99
CA LYS A 473 10.33 4.34 23.86
C LYS A 473 8.86 4.76 23.72
N PRO A 474 8.52 6.02 24.06
CA PRO A 474 7.17 6.54 23.85
C PRO A 474 6.74 6.36 22.39
N ALA A 475 5.68 5.60 22.15
CA ALA A 475 5.15 5.34 20.83
C ALA A 475 3.64 5.10 20.86
N GLY A 476 2.97 5.59 19.81
CA GLY A 476 1.59 5.25 19.49
C GLY A 476 1.51 4.53 18.15
N GLY A 477 0.40 3.87 17.87
CA GLY A 477 0.24 3.21 16.58
C GLY A 477 -1.08 2.48 16.43
N LYS A 478 -1.28 1.89 15.25
CA LYS A 478 -2.48 1.11 14.94
C LYS A 478 -2.16 -0.03 13.98
N THR A 479 -2.70 -1.20 14.28
CA THR A 479 -2.68 -2.38 13.42
C THR A 479 -3.82 -2.31 12.40
N GLY A 480 -3.59 -2.77 11.18
CA GLY A 480 -4.59 -2.96 10.15
C GLY A 480 -4.58 -4.38 9.63
N THR A 481 -5.75 -4.90 9.34
CA THR A 481 -5.96 -6.21 8.73
C THR A 481 -7.26 -6.14 7.96
N THR A 482 -7.26 -6.55 6.70
CA THR A 482 -8.49 -6.76 5.93
C THR A 482 -9.18 -8.04 6.37
N ASN A 483 -10.48 -8.15 6.17
CA ASN A 483 -11.28 -9.28 6.65
C ASN A 483 -10.73 -10.65 6.20
N ASP A 484 -10.20 -10.73 4.99
CA ASP A 484 -9.65 -11.96 4.44
C ASP A 484 -8.15 -12.16 4.72
N GLY A 485 -7.50 -11.21 5.40
CA GLY A 485 -6.05 -11.23 5.65
C GLY A 485 -5.22 -11.11 4.36
N THR A 486 -5.73 -10.33 3.40
CA THR A 486 -5.05 -10.02 2.13
C THR A 486 -4.05 -8.89 2.28
N ASP A 487 -4.36 -7.95 3.16
CA ASP A 487 -3.52 -6.79 3.48
C ASP A 487 -3.32 -6.70 4.99
N VAL A 488 -2.07 -6.59 5.40
CA VAL A 488 -1.72 -6.39 6.80
C VAL A 488 -0.88 -5.13 6.95
N TRP A 489 -1.21 -4.33 7.96
CA TRP A 489 -0.62 -3.03 8.19
C TRP A 489 -0.18 -2.84 9.63
N PHE A 490 0.85 -2.04 9.80
CA PHE A 490 1.10 -1.34 11.05
C PHE A 490 1.60 0.08 10.74
N ILE A 491 0.93 1.08 11.30
CA ILE A 491 1.39 2.46 11.26
C ILE A 491 1.61 2.88 12.70
N GLY A 492 2.85 3.25 13.00
CA GLY A 492 3.24 3.68 14.33
C GLY A 492 4.07 4.96 14.27
N PHE A 493 4.14 5.66 15.39
CA PHE A 493 4.83 6.94 15.47
C PHE A 493 5.41 7.17 16.87
N THR A 494 6.45 7.98 16.87
CA THR A 494 6.99 8.69 18.02
C THR A 494 6.78 10.19 17.80
N SER A 495 7.21 11.05 18.68
CA SER A 495 7.09 12.50 18.51
C SER A 495 7.97 13.09 17.38
N ASP A 496 8.93 12.32 16.84
CA ASP A 496 9.88 12.75 15.82
C ASP A 496 9.97 11.86 14.58
N LEU A 497 9.23 10.75 14.54
CA LEU A 497 9.21 9.85 13.39
C LEU A 497 7.85 9.12 13.27
N VAL A 498 7.26 9.15 12.09
CA VAL A 498 6.12 8.31 11.71
C VAL A 498 6.58 7.27 10.70
N ALA A 499 6.20 6.02 10.91
CA ALA A 499 6.52 4.98 9.94
C ALA A 499 5.34 4.01 9.74
N GLY A 500 5.15 3.56 8.50
CA GLY A 500 4.12 2.61 8.12
C GLY A 500 4.67 1.44 7.34
N VAL A 501 4.17 0.26 7.66
CA VAL A 501 4.48 -1.02 7.01
C VAL A 501 3.20 -1.59 6.44
N TRP A 502 3.23 -1.95 5.17
CA TRP A 502 2.22 -2.74 4.50
C TRP A 502 2.83 -4.02 3.96
N MET A 503 2.09 -5.14 4.02
CA MET A 503 2.44 -6.40 3.40
C MET A 503 1.21 -7.05 2.78
N GLY A 504 1.37 -7.61 1.59
CA GLY A 504 0.32 -8.25 0.80
C GLY A 504 0.81 -8.71 -0.56
N PHE A 505 -0.08 -9.21 -1.38
CA PHE A 505 0.22 -9.56 -2.77
C PHE A 505 -0.29 -8.48 -3.72
N ASP A 506 0.33 -8.33 -4.88
CA ASP A 506 -0.12 -7.39 -5.91
C ASP A 506 -1.55 -7.70 -6.36
N LYS A 507 -1.87 -8.95 -6.59
CA LYS A 507 -3.25 -9.44 -6.69
C LYS A 507 -3.72 -9.83 -5.29
N PRO A 508 -4.73 -9.16 -4.72
CA PRO A 508 -5.19 -9.46 -3.37
C PRO A 508 -5.51 -10.95 -3.19
N GLN A 509 -4.80 -11.58 -2.28
CA GLN A 509 -5.02 -12.97 -1.85
C GLN A 509 -4.59 -13.14 -0.40
N LYS A 510 -5.20 -14.06 0.31
CA LYS A 510 -4.92 -14.31 1.72
C LYS A 510 -3.45 -14.68 1.93
N ILE A 511 -2.75 -13.97 2.82
CA ILE A 511 -1.32 -14.22 3.08
C ILE A 511 -1.13 -15.60 3.71
N GLN A 512 -1.86 -15.85 4.80
CA GLN A 512 -1.89 -17.15 5.50
C GLN A 512 -3.06 -17.18 6.49
N ALA A 513 -3.32 -18.34 7.10
CA ALA A 513 -4.32 -18.44 8.17
C ALA A 513 -3.90 -17.58 9.38
N GLY A 514 -4.83 -16.79 9.91
CA GLY A 514 -4.59 -15.90 11.06
C GLY A 514 -3.62 -14.75 10.77
N ALA A 515 -3.51 -14.30 9.49
CA ALA A 515 -2.76 -13.12 9.14
C ALA A 515 -3.33 -11.88 9.84
N GLN A 516 -2.50 -11.17 10.59
CA GLN A 516 -2.85 -9.97 11.35
C GLN A 516 -1.71 -8.95 11.30
N GLY A 517 -2.03 -7.67 11.20
CA GLY A 517 -1.05 -6.59 11.18
C GLY A 517 -0.15 -6.58 12.42
N GLY A 518 -0.70 -6.87 13.60
CA GLY A 518 0.06 -6.98 14.84
C GLY A 518 1.08 -8.13 14.84
N ARG A 519 0.83 -9.22 14.12
CA ARG A 519 1.73 -10.38 14.03
C ARG A 519 2.72 -10.26 12.88
N LEU A 520 2.29 -9.73 11.72
CA LEU A 520 3.09 -9.78 10.50
C LEU A 520 3.77 -8.44 10.17
N ALA A 521 3.09 -7.30 10.29
CA ALA A 521 3.64 -5.99 9.93
C ALA A 521 4.34 -5.27 11.10
N ALA A 522 3.75 -5.31 12.28
CA ALA A 522 4.27 -4.60 13.46
C ALA A 522 5.71 -5.00 13.87
N PRO A 523 6.15 -6.27 13.76
CA PRO A 523 7.53 -6.63 14.06
C PRO A 523 8.58 -5.97 13.17
N ALA A 524 8.25 -5.69 11.88
CA ALA A 524 9.16 -4.97 10.99
C ALA A 524 9.33 -3.53 11.43
N TRP A 525 8.22 -2.87 11.81
CA TRP A 525 8.26 -1.52 12.38
C TRP A 525 9.10 -1.46 13.66
N ALA A 526 8.88 -2.39 14.60
CA ALA A 526 9.61 -2.43 15.85
C ALA A 526 11.12 -2.65 15.65
N ALA A 527 11.51 -3.53 14.73
CA ALA A 527 12.90 -3.77 14.38
C ALA A 527 13.57 -2.51 13.79
N PHE A 528 12.87 -1.82 12.89
CA PHE A 528 13.32 -0.55 12.32
C PHE A 528 13.50 0.51 13.39
N MET A 529 12.50 0.77 14.23
CA MET A 529 12.57 1.80 15.27
C MET A 529 13.65 1.53 16.30
N ASN A 530 13.85 0.26 16.68
CA ASN A 530 14.95 -0.12 17.55
C ASN A 530 16.32 0.16 16.92
N GLU A 531 16.45 -0.02 15.60
CA GLU A 531 17.70 0.30 14.89
C GLU A 531 17.94 1.82 14.83
N VAL A 532 16.89 2.60 14.54
CA VAL A 532 16.94 4.06 14.53
C VAL A 532 17.36 4.62 15.87
N TYR A 533 16.69 4.21 16.98
CA TYR A 533 16.93 4.75 18.31
C TYR A 533 18.09 4.10 19.08
N ARG A 534 18.84 3.23 18.45
CA ARG A 534 20.21 2.90 18.93
C ARG A 534 21.21 4.01 18.61
N ARG A 535 20.96 4.78 17.54
CA ARG A 535 21.86 5.85 17.06
C ARG A 535 21.34 7.26 17.34
N LYS A 536 20.03 7.40 17.55
CA LYS A 536 19.37 8.68 17.88
C LYS A 536 18.99 8.73 19.35
N PRO A 537 18.91 9.93 19.94
CA PRO A 537 18.35 10.11 21.29
C PRO A 537 16.94 9.54 21.39
N SER A 538 16.53 9.17 22.61
CA SER A 538 15.12 8.78 22.84
C SER A 538 14.19 9.95 22.52
N PRO A 539 13.11 9.71 21.76
CA PRO A 539 12.12 10.76 21.48
C PRO A 539 11.45 11.18 22.80
N PRO A 540 11.15 12.46 22.99
CA PRO A 540 10.35 12.89 24.12
C PRO A 540 8.93 12.32 24.04
N ASP A 541 8.31 12.09 25.19
CA ASP A 541 6.87 11.81 25.25
C ASP A 541 6.08 13.10 24.95
N TRP A 542 4.82 12.95 24.58
CA TRP A 542 3.93 14.09 24.36
C TRP A 542 3.49 14.70 25.68
N PRO A 543 3.83 15.97 25.96
CA PRO A 543 3.38 16.62 27.18
C PRO A 543 1.86 16.72 27.18
N MET A 544 1.26 16.44 28.34
CA MET A 544 -0.19 16.63 28.53
C MET A 544 -0.51 18.14 28.46
N PRO A 545 -1.45 18.58 27.60
CA PRO A 545 -1.91 19.95 27.57
C PRO A 545 -2.49 20.39 28.91
N MET A 546 -2.26 21.66 29.30
CA MET A 546 -2.73 22.17 30.61
C MET A 546 -4.26 22.15 30.77
N ASN A 547 -4.99 22.20 29.66
CA ASN A 547 -6.43 22.18 29.65
C ASN A 547 -7.06 20.78 29.79
N ILE A 548 -6.25 19.72 29.75
CA ILE A 548 -6.77 18.36 29.94
C ILE A 548 -6.99 18.11 31.43
N VAL A 549 -8.20 17.65 31.76
CA VAL A 549 -8.57 17.24 33.12
C VAL A 549 -8.54 15.72 33.24
N THR A 550 -8.03 15.21 34.36
CA THR A 550 -8.07 13.79 34.69
C THR A 550 -9.20 13.52 35.66
N ARG A 551 -10.01 12.49 35.38
CA ARG A 551 -11.07 12.01 36.28
C ARG A 551 -10.88 10.54 36.57
N GLN A 552 -11.16 10.17 37.82
CA GLN A 552 -11.31 8.77 38.19
C GLN A 552 -12.75 8.36 37.93
N ILE A 553 -12.94 7.41 37.07
CA ILE A 553 -14.25 6.96 36.58
C ILE A 553 -14.46 5.47 36.82
N ASP A 554 -15.70 5.09 36.91
CA ASP A 554 -16.11 3.72 36.69
C ASP A 554 -16.25 3.48 35.19
N VAL A 555 -15.32 2.69 34.63
CA VAL A 555 -15.24 2.46 33.17
C VAL A 555 -16.41 1.66 32.61
N SER A 556 -17.18 1.00 33.45
CA SER A 556 -18.37 0.22 33.04
C SER A 556 -19.61 1.10 32.88
N THR A 557 -19.67 2.21 33.59
CA THR A 557 -20.81 3.12 33.60
C THR A 557 -20.53 4.47 32.94
N ASN A 558 -19.24 4.81 32.77
CA ASN A 558 -18.77 6.14 32.34
C ASN A 558 -19.20 7.27 33.33
N MET A 559 -19.26 6.99 34.61
CA MET A 559 -19.57 7.92 35.69
C MET A 559 -18.35 8.13 36.59
N LEU A 560 -18.37 9.18 37.43
CA LEU A 560 -17.30 9.39 38.41
C LEU A 560 -17.29 8.25 39.41
N ALA A 561 -16.09 7.69 39.65
CA ALA A 561 -15.93 6.58 40.58
C ALA A 561 -16.27 7.02 42.01
N THR A 562 -16.94 6.13 42.75
CA THR A 562 -17.24 6.27 44.17
C THR A 562 -16.44 5.24 44.96
N PRO A 563 -16.34 5.38 46.29
CA PRO A 563 -15.69 4.37 47.15
C PRO A 563 -16.34 2.98 47.06
N TYR A 564 -17.54 2.89 46.52
CA TYR A 564 -18.27 1.63 46.35
C TYR A 564 -18.01 0.93 45.02
N CYS A 565 -17.32 1.60 44.06
CA CYS A 565 -16.96 1.01 42.80
C CYS A 565 -15.83 -0.01 43.00
N PRO A 566 -15.98 -1.23 42.51
CA PRO A 566 -14.92 -2.23 42.56
C PRO A 566 -13.63 -1.71 41.91
N ALA A 567 -12.48 -1.97 42.52
CA ALA A 567 -11.18 -1.53 42.00
C ALA A 567 -10.90 -2.01 40.55
N SER A 568 -11.52 -3.12 40.12
CA SER A 568 -11.40 -3.67 38.77
C SER A 568 -12.06 -2.82 37.67
N VAL A 569 -13.02 -1.98 38.05
CA VAL A 569 -13.75 -1.08 37.12
C VAL A 569 -13.37 0.40 37.30
N VAL A 570 -12.53 0.73 38.29
CA VAL A 570 -12.08 2.10 38.51
C VAL A 570 -10.84 2.37 37.67
N GLY A 571 -10.89 3.42 36.86
CA GLY A 571 -9.79 3.86 36.00
C GLY A 571 -9.67 5.37 35.90
N ASN A 572 -8.46 5.83 35.57
CA ASN A 572 -8.25 7.23 35.21
C ASN A 572 -8.53 7.45 33.73
N GLU A 573 -9.27 8.48 33.41
CA GLU A 573 -9.54 8.92 32.05
C GLU A 573 -9.31 10.43 31.91
N PHE A 574 -9.03 10.85 30.67
CA PHE A 574 -8.65 12.21 30.32
C PHE A 574 -9.74 12.87 29.49
N TYR A 575 -9.98 14.15 29.78
CA TYR A 575 -11.09 14.89 29.20
C TYR A 575 -10.67 16.30 28.79
N ILE A 576 -11.28 16.78 27.71
CA ILE A 576 -11.37 18.20 27.43
C ILE A 576 -12.44 18.76 28.39
N PRO A 577 -12.24 19.92 29.05
CA PRO A 577 -13.20 20.48 29.97
C PRO A 577 -14.61 20.57 29.37
N GLY A 578 -15.60 20.11 30.12
CA GLY A 578 -17.00 20.05 29.70
C GLY A 578 -17.39 18.76 28.97
N THR A 579 -16.43 17.83 28.70
CA THR A 579 -16.74 16.51 28.21
C THR A 579 -16.64 15.43 29.28
N ASP A 580 -16.17 15.80 30.47
CA ASP A 580 -16.02 14.92 31.62
C ASP A 580 -17.37 14.58 32.27
N PRO A 581 -17.55 13.39 32.88
CA PRO A 581 -18.77 13.03 33.56
C PRO A 581 -19.01 13.92 34.79
N MET A 582 -20.24 14.28 35.00
CA MET A 582 -20.66 15.16 36.10
C MET A 582 -21.26 14.40 37.28
N PHE A 583 -21.75 13.19 37.05
CA PHE A 583 -22.46 12.41 38.05
C PHE A 583 -21.63 11.30 38.65
N PRO A 584 -21.70 11.04 39.96
CA PRO A 584 -21.07 9.87 40.57
C PRO A 584 -21.80 8.60 40.15
N CYS A 585 -21.07 7.47 40.17
CA CYS A 585 -21.62 6.16 39.88
C CYS A 585 -22.75 5.82 40.85
N ASP A 586 -23.91 5.54 40.31
CA ASP A 586 -25.14 5.16 41.03
C ASP A 586 -25.42 3.66 40.95
N VAL A 587 -24.65 2.92 40.13
CA VAL A 587 -24.77 1.47 39.97
C VAL A 587 -24.12 0.72 41.12
N HIS A 588 -22.95 1.18 41.58
CA HIS A 588 -22.21 0.60 42.69
C HIS A 588 -22.50 1.38 43.97
N THR A 589 -23.24 0.78 44.89
CA THR A 589 -23.65 1.45 46.14
C THR A 589 -23.21 0.61 47.35
N GLN A 590 -23.34 1.18 48.55
CA GLN A 590 -23.06 0.45 49.81
C GLN A 590 -23.91 -0.81 50.00
N TYR A 591 -25.01 -0.96 49.27
CA TYR A 591 -25.89 -2.13 49.31
C TYR A 591 -25.61 -3.15 48.20
N GLY A 592 -24.53 -2.97 47.42
CA GLY A 592 -24.18 -3.82 46.32
C GLY A 592 -24.49 -3.22 44.93
N ILE A 593 -24.51 -4.06 43.91
CA ILE A 593 -24.83 -3.63 42.54
C ILE A 593 -26.34 -3.52 42.37
N TYR A 594 -26.86 -2.33 42.07
CA TYR A 594 -28.20 -2.21 41.56
C TYR A 594 -28.25 -2.67 40.10
N PRO A 595 -29.15 -3.58 39.73
CA PRO A 595 -29.32 -3.92 38.32
C PRO A 595 -29.68 -2.68 37.52
N ASP A 596 -29.08 -2.53 36.37
CA ASP A 596 -29.34 -1.43 35.43
C ASP A 596 -30.86 -1.32 35.18
N THR A 597 -31.51 -0.33 35.76
CA THR A 597 -32.93 -0.09 35.59
C THR A 597 -33.27 0.56 34.26
N GLY A 598 -32.30 0.65 33.33
CA GLY A 598 -32.45 1.30 32.03
C GLY A 598 -32.54 2.83 32.10
N LEU A 599 -32.40 3.41 33.31
CA LEU A 599 -32.41 4.84 33.54
C LEU A 599 -30.98 5.43 33.61
N GLY A 600 -29.95 4.66 33.22
CA GLY A 600 -28.58 5.15 33.16
C GLY A 600 -28.54 6.45 32.36
N ALA A 601 -28.13 7.53 33.05
CA ALA A 601 -28.04 8.84 32.45
C ALA A 601 -27.29 8.78 31.14
N THR A 602 -27.99 8.94 30.04
CA THR A 602 -27.37 9.19 28.75
C THR A 602 -26.61 10.50 28.89
N TYR A 603 -25.28 10.42 28.96
CA TYR A 603 -24.41 11.59 28.92
C TYR A 603 -24.79 12.40 27.68
N GLN A 604 -25.35 13.57 27.89
CA GLN A 604 -25.49 14.58 26.85
C GLN A 604 -24.33 15.55 27.03
N PRO A 605 -23.39 15.62 26.09
CA PRO A 605 -22.37 16.65 26.15
C PRO A 605 -23.03 18.01 26.14
N ARG A 606 -22.59 18.93 27.03
CA ARG A 606 -22.97 20.32 26.93
C ARG A 606 -22.66 20.83 25.54
N PRO A 607 -23.52 21.61 24.90
CA PRO A 607 -23.14 22.33 23.69
C PRO A 607 -21.93 23.19 24.02
N MET A 608 -20.83 23.00 23.28
CA MET A 608 -19.71 23.92 23.36
C MET A 608 -20.20 25.32 23.00
N ASP A 609 -19.79 26.32 23.78
CA ASP A 609 -19.99 27.70 23.43
C ASP A 609 -19.30 27.98 22.09
N THR A 610 -20.10 28.12 21.05
CA THR A 610 -19.62 28.30 19.67
C THR A 610 -19.03 29.69 19.43
N SER A 611 -19.03 30.59 20.45
CA SER A 611 -18.46 31.94 20.33
C SER A 611 -16.91 31.96 20.26
N MET A 612 -16.26 30.83 20.64
CA MET A 612 -14.77 30.75 20.69
C MET A 612 -14.14 29.85 19.60
N THR A 613 -14.94 29.05 18.89
CA THR A 613 -14.38 28.17 17.81
C THR A 613 -15.31 28.21 16.60
N GLY A 614 -14.92 28.87 15.54
CA GLY A 614 -15.67 29.08 14.30
C GLY A 614 -16.64 27.97 13.89
N GLY A 615 -17.85 28.09 14.31
CA GLY A 615 -19.09 27.73 13.71
C GLY A 615 -19.39 26.29 13.28
N ARG A 616 -19.93 25.47 14.20
CA ARG A 616 -20.93 24.46 13.82
C ARG A 616 -22.11 24.54 14.79
N ILE A 617 -23.29 24.82 14.26
CA ILE A 617 -24.53 24.75 15.00
C ILE A 617 -24.92 23.29 15.17
N TYR A 618 -24.98 22.82 16.42
CA TYR A 618 -25.51 21.50 16.76
C TYR A 618 -27.06 21.62 16.86
N MET A 619 -27.79 20.91 16.02
CA MET A 619 -29.23 20.75 16.17
C MET A 619 -29.51 19.61 17.15
N PRO A 620 -30.20 19.84 18.27
CA PRO A 620 -30.60 18.75 19.16
C PRO A 620 -31.64 17.87 18.48
N THR A 621 -31.47 16.56 18.56
CA THR A 621 -32.49 15.59 18.19
C THR A 621 -33.68 15.70 19.16
N PRO A 622 -34.94 15.67 18.68
CA PRO A 622 -36.10 15.73 19.55
C PRO A 622 -36.18 14.52 20.48
N GLN A 623 -36.33 14.75 21.77
CA GLN A 623 -36.61 13.69 22.75
C GLN A 623 -37.96 13.06 22.50
N PRO A 624 -38.15 11.74 22.71
CA PRO A 624 -39.50 11.16 22.81
C PRO A 624 -40.14 11.59 24.13
N GLY A 625 -41.19 12.38 24.03
CA GLY A 625 -41.97 12.82 25.19
C GLY A 625 -42.65 11.67 25.89
N THR A 626 -42.51 11.64 27.23
CA THR A 626 -43.37 10.88 28.12
C THR A 626 -44.75 11.55 28.16
N GLY A 627 -45.72 10.98 27.46
CA GLY A 627 -47.12 11.36 27.53
C GLY A 627 -47.98 10.14 27.33
N ARG A 628 -48.56 9.69 28.43
CA ARG A 628 -49.64 8.71 28.41
C ARG A 628 -50.90 9.30 27.79
N ASP A 629 -51.57 8.40 27.05
CA ASP A 629 -52.98 8.35 26.72
C ASP A 629 -53.58 9.26 25.64
N SER A 630 -54.11 8.55 24.73
CA SER A 630 -55.36 8.62 23.98
C SER A 630 -55.27 8.84 22.48
N LEU A 631 -56.02 7.94 21.85
CA LEU A 631 -56.58 7.98 20.50
C LEU A 631 -55.77 7.29 19.38
N ARG A 632 -56.10 6.00 19.27
CA ARG A 632 -56.08 5.24 18.02
C ARG A 632 -56.98 5.95 16.99
N ARG A 633 -56.41 6.22 15.87
CA ARG A 633 -56.87 6.43 14.50
C ARG A 633 -56.20 7.65 13.89
N ASP A 634 -55.44 7.38 12.86
CA ASP A 634 -54.88 8.24 11.79
C ASP A 634 -53.38 8.12 11.57
N SER A 635 -52.85 6.89 11.61
CA SER A 635 -51.42 6.65 11.27
C SER A 635 -51.18 6.17 9.83
N ALA A 636 -52.23 6.10 8.99
CA ALA A 636 -52.06 5.62 7.60
C ALA A 636 -52.01 6.73 6.51
N GLN A 637 -52.36 7.96 6.86
CA GLN A 637 -52.46 9.07 5.91
C GLN A 637 -51.26 10.02 5.92
N ARG A 638 -50.46 10.07 7.00
CA ARG A 638 -49.30 10.99 7.12
C ARG A 638 -47.99 10.43 6.57
N ALA A 639 -47.93 9.17 6.18
CA ALA A 639 -46.70 8.55 5.61
C ALA A 639 -46.56 8.73 4.10
N ARG A 640 -47.48 9.38 3.43
CA ARG A 640 -47.45 9.61 1.97
C ARG A 640 -47.03 11.00 1.53
N ASP A 641 -46.96 11.98 2.42
CA ASP A 641 -46.75 13.40 2.05
C ASP A 641 -45.37 13.95 2.34
N SER A 642 -44.38 13.13 2.76
CA SER A 642 -43.05 13.61 3.12
C SER A 642 -41.91 13.20 2.18
N MET A 643 -42.24 12.88 0.93
CA MET A 643 -41.21 12.64 -0.08
C MET A 643 -41.41 13.51 -1.32
N ILE A 644 -41.13 14.80 -1.17
CA ILE A 644 -40.87 15.69 -2.32
C ILE A 644 -39.51 16.35 -2.08
N TRP A 645 -38.51 15.88 -2.75
CA TRP A 645 -37.20 16.53 -2.85
C TRP A 645 -37.32 17.69 -3.85
N VAL A 646 -37.29 18.92 -3.36
CA VAL A 646 -37.16 20.12 -4.18
C VAL A 646 -35.66 20.36 -4.37
N ILE A 647 -35.19 20.17 -5.61
CA ILE A 647 -33.86 20.59 -6.04
C ILE A 647 -33.88 22.09 -6.30
N PRO A 648 -33.09 22.94 -5.63
CA PRO A 648 -32.97 24.35 -5.95
C PRO A 648 -32.22 24.51 -7.29
N LYS A 649 -32.85 25.08 -8.29
CA LYS A 649 -32.21 25.58 -9.51
C LYS A 649 -31.25 26.71 -9.13
N ARG A 650 -29.97 26.54 -9.43
CA ARG A 650 -28.99 27.64 -9.41
C ARG A 650 -29.22 28.52 -10.63
N ASP A 651 -29.48 29.78 -10.34
CA ASP A 651 -29.55 30.88 -11.27
C ASP A 651 -28.15 31.23 -11.78
N THR A 652 -27.92 31.08 -13.10
CA THR A 652 -26.70 31.51 -13.76
C THR A 652 -27.03 32.64 -14.71
N SER A 653 -26.90 33.85 -14.22
CA SER A 653 -26.81 35.03 -15.09
C SER A 653 -25.58 35.86 -14.74
N ARG A 654 -24.68 35.95 -15.71
CA ARG A 654 -23.59 36.91 -16.04
C ARG A 654 -22.23 36.25 -16.14
N ALA A 655 -21.46 36.46 -17.17
CA ALA A 655 -21.49 37.16 -18.44
C ALA A 655 -20.22 36.82 -19.23
N ILE A 656 -20.35 36.73 -20.55
CA ILE A 656 -19.52 37.26 -21.63
C ILE A 656 -18.12 36.65 -21.90
N GLY A 657 -17.98 36.13 -23.12
CA GLY A 657 -16.71 36.07 -23.86
C GLY A 657 -16.66 34.97 -24.94
N ARG A 658 -17.33 35.21 -26.07
CA ARG A 658 -17.02 34.86 -27.49
C ARG A 658 -15.67 34.19 -27.74
N VAL A 659 -15.54 33.13 -28.59
CA VAL A 659 -15.61 33.20 -30.07
C VAL A 659 -15.55 31.78 -30.69
N LEU A 660 -16.51 31.56 -31.63
CA LEU A 660 -16.50 30.79 -32.90
C LEU A 660 -16.44 29.24 -32.97
N THR A 661 -17.49 28.72 -33.31
CA THR A 661 -18.09 27.70 -34.23
C THR A 661 -17.34 27.45 -35.57
N PRO A 662 -17.79 26.52 -36.50
CA PRO A 662 -18.92 25.59 -36.47
C PRO A 662 -18.71 24.26 -37.27
N LEU A 663 -19.80 23.52 -37.41
CA LEU A 663 -20.33 22.67 -38.48
C LEU A 663 -20.48 21.19 -38.14
N ASP A 664 -21.70 20.79 -37.97
CA ASP A 664 -22.71 20.08 -38.83
C ASP A 664 -22.43 18.59 -38.97
N SER A 665 -23.34 17.68 -38.89
CA SER A 665 -24.76 17.57 -39.19
C SER A 665 -25.31 16.20 -38.75
N ALA A 666 -26.49 16.23 -38.21
CA ALA A 666 -27.67 15.42 -38.43
C ALA A 666 -27.58 13.94 -38.85
N ARG A 667 -28.24 13.03 -38.11
CA ARG A 667 -29.55 12.44 -38.52
C ARG A 667 -30.08 11.43 -37.49
N ARG A 668 -31.34 11.64 -37.20
CA ARG A 668 -32.29 10.74 -36.53
C ARG A 668 -32.44 9.43 -37.28
N VAL A 669 -32.77 8.34 -36.57
CA VAL A 669 -33.92 7.46 -36.81
C VAL A 669 -34.08 6.50 -35.62
N ARG A 670 -35.26 6.46 -35.03
CA ARG A 670 -35.92 5.34 -34.30
C ARG A 670 -36.89 4.67 -35.31
N PRO A 671 -37.57 3.54 -35.00
CA PRO A 671 -37.56 2.55 -33.92
C PRO A 671 -37.69 1.08 -34.42
N ASP A 672 -37.77 0.18 -33.50
CA ASP A 672 -38.81 -0.88 -33.37
C ASP A 672 -38.35 -2.35 -33.29
N THR A 673 -39.03 -3.01 -32.35
CA THR A 673 -39.47 -4.41 -32.23
C THR A 673 -38.49 -5.49 -31.76
N GLY A 674 -38.64 -5.90 -30.53
CA GLY A 674 -39.25 -7.16 -30.08
C GLY A 674 -38.55 -8.46 -30.46
N VAL A 675 -37.93 -9.14 -29.51
CA VAL A 675 -37.99 -10.63 -29.42
C VAL A 675 -37.59 -11.10 -28.00
N LYS A 676 -38.34 -12.11 -27.58
CA LYS A 676 -38.41 -12.82 -26.29
C LYS A 676 -37.09 -13.45 -25.80
N ARG A 677 -36.93 -13.45 -24.49
CA ARG A 677 -35.95 -14.26 -23.75
C ARG A 677 -36.39 -15.74 -23.67
N PRO A 678 -35.48 -16.71 -23.74
CA PRO A 678 -35.66 -18.04 -23.16
C PRO A 678 -34.99 -18.17 -21.80
N ARG A 679 -35.64 -18.97 -20.93
CA ARG A 679 -35.18 -19.36 -19.58
C ARG A 679 -34.02 -20.36 -19.66
N PRO A 680 -33.12 -20.44 -18.69
CA PRO A 680 -32.16 -21.53 -18.59
C PRO A 680 -32.73 -22.70 -17.81
N ASP A 681 -32.48 -23.90 -18.35
CA ASP A 681 -32.80 -25.20 -17.77
C ASP A 681 -31.86 -25.55 -16.61
N THR A 682 -32.48 -26.08 -15.56
CA THR A 682 -31.84 -26.67 -14.39
C THR A 682 -31.39 -28.08 -14.69
N ILE A 683 -30.09 -28.35 -14.63
CA ILE A 683 -29.54 -29.73 -14.56
C ILE A 683 -29.20 -30.06 -13.11
N ARG A 684 -29.95 -31.01 -12.52
CA ARG A 684 -29.62 -31.67 -11.27
C ARG A 684 -28.55 -32.73 -11.53
N VAL A 685 -27.44 -32.66 -10.82
CA VAL A 685 -26.50 -33.81 -10.70
C VAL A 685 -26.56 -34.32 -9.27
N LYS A 686 -26.81 -35.62 -9.16
CA LYS A 686 -26.79 -36.38 -7.89
C LYS A 686 -25.34 -36.70 -7.49
N PRO A 687 -25.00 -36.75 -6.19
CA PRO A 687 -23.71 -37.22 -5.76
C PRO A 687 -23.71 -38.74 -5.57
N ASP A 688 -22.72 -39.40 -6.18
CA ASP A 688 -22.41 -40.79 -5.93
C ASP A 688 -21.53 -40.95 -4.68
N THR A 689 -22.01 -41.74 -3.75
CA THR A 689 -21.29 -42.16 -2.54
C THR A 689 -20.45 -43.39 -2.84
N VAL A 690 -19.14 -43.28 -2.70
CA VAL A 690 -18.24 -44.44 -2.64
C VAL A 690 -17.75 -44.58 -1.20
N LYS A 691 -18.16 -45.70 -0.55
CA LYS A 691 -17.65 -46.15 0.73
C LYS A 691 -16.32 -46.86 0.52
N VAL A 692 -15.28 -46.46 1.25
CA VAL A 692 -14.06 -47.26 1.44
C VAL A 692 -13.90 -47.56 2.92
N LYS A 693 -13.75 -48.84 3.23
CA LYS A 693 -13.52 -49.39 4.58
C LYS A 693 -12.06 -49.12 5.01
N PRO A 694 -11.81 -48.99 6.32
CA PRO A 694 -10.45 -48.94 6.85
C PRO A 694 -9.87 -50.32 7.08
N ASP A 695 -8.61 -50.49 6.69
CA ASP A 695 -7.83 -51.69 7.00
C ASP A 695 -6.96 -51.42 8.25
N THR A 696 -7.08 -52.36 9.20
CA THR A 696 -6.39 -52.37 10.47
C THR A 696 -5.17 -53.28 10.38
N GLY A 697 -3.97 -52.73 10.41
CA GLY A 697 -2.72 -53.48 10.54
C GLY A 697 -1.93 -53.01 11.77
N LYS A 698 -1.99 -53.84 12.83
CA LYS A 698 -1.12 -53.72 14.03
C LYS A 698 0.29 -54.22 13.69
N VAL A 699 1.32 -53.46 14.08
CA VAL A 699 2.62 -54.03 14.45
C VAL A 699 3.17 -53.27 15.65
N ARG A 700 3.57 -54.05 16.67
CA ARG A 700 4.15 -53.64 17.95
C ARG A 700 5.68 -53.55 17.88
N PRO A 701 6.33 -53.02 18.95
CA PRO A 701 7.61 -52.33 18.91
C PRO A 701 8.80 -53.24 19.22
N ASP A 702 9.98 -52.78 18.85
CA ASP A 702 11.21 -53.36 19.38
C ASP A 702 12.06 -52.33 20.08
N THR A 703 12.59 -52.77 21.19
CA THR A 703 13.35 -52.12 22.25
C THR A 703 14.86 -52.15 21.95
N GLY A 704 15.59 -51.10 22.30
CA GLY A 704 16.99 -51.36 22.65
C GLY A 704 18.03 -50.26 22.55
N ARG A 705 18.41 -49.75 23.74
CA ARG A 705 19.74 -49.31 24.22
C ARG A 705 20.32 -47.94 23.87
N LYS A 706 20.29 -47.08 24.85
CA LYS A 706 21.37 -46.48 25.72
C LYS A 706 22.77 -46.27 25.13
N THR A 707 23.25 -45.05 25.18
CA THR A 707 24.48 -44.47 25.76
C THR A 707 24.72 -43.15 25.06
N GLY A 708 25.07 -42.01 25.61
CA GLY A 708 25.75 -41.64 26.81
C GLY A 708 26.27 -40.20 26.52
N TYR A 709 26.05 -39.27 27.41
CA TYR A 709 26.66 -37.93 27.45
C TYR A 709 28.18 -38.00 27.65
N PRO A 710 28.96 -36.95 27.29
CA PRO A 710 29.33 -36.01 28.34
C PRO A 710 29.32 -34.51 27.97
N SER A 711 28.99 -33.75 29.00
CA SER A 711 29.23 -32.33 29.20
C SER A 711 30.68 -31.92 29.14
N LEU A 712 30.95 -30.67 28.69
CA LEU A 712 31.97 -29.79 29.29
C LEU A 712 31.84 -28.34 28.80
N LEU A 713 31.64 -27.45 29.71
CA LEU A 713 31.88 -26.01 29.73
C LEU A 713 33.36 -25.75 30.14
N PRO A 714 33.84 -24.48 30.27
CA PRO A 714 33.96 -23.32 29.36
C PRO A 714 35.42 -22.85 29.26
N LEU A 715 35.72 -21.74 28.53
CA LEU A 715 36.73 -20.72 28.91
C LEU A 715 36.86 -19.64 27.80
N THR A 716 36.56 -18.44 28.18
CA THR A 716 37.28 -17.14 28.07
C THR A 716 38.34 -16.96 26.97
N GLU A 717 38.13 -15.97 26.09
CA GLU A 717 38.75 -14.65 25.97
C GLU A 717 37.94 -13.76 25.03
#